data_fe0c172aec311c3a46521a64a81c81f3
#
_entry.id   fe0c172aec311c3a46521a64a81c81f3
#
_cell.length_a   1.000
_cell.length_b   1.000
_cell.length_c   1.000
_cell.angle_alpha   90.00
_cell.angle_beta   90.00
_cell.angle_gamma   90.00
#
_symmetry.space_group_name_H-M   'P 1'
#
loop_
_entity.id
_entity.type
_entity.pdbx_description
1 polymer ?
#
loop_
_entity_poly.entity_id
_entity_poly.type
_entity_poly.pdbx_seq_one_letter_code
_entity_poly.pdbx_strand_id
1 'polypeptide(L)'
;MNKLWCLTGLFALAWSSISAAELLKNGDFAHGLEAWRTNIRISPEKGGASLRALPGNGKNKQLLWQPLQLKNGAWYRLSFRIRCEKNGVVRTVYQQENAPYSGLGLERNFPVKTGMNELAVCFQASRRPEENGKLLFNFSLLQGAAALSGIQLEEVDGFQNLTVRDLNPVWRISASGAERSEKMPEGGFDLAALFPGQFRPDVSVAHLENRFEAKHYGSLKMTVAGDWFFDVFLNGKRICRTTHADRFSKESVLELEIKPGTNVLKIAARAGKDGWKCSVAEPYKTFVFRENAEWKPYRFASNLILSGSALDLSAQVPRPSGASGRLTAGADGSFVFEKEPEVPVRLLGTNGIGLWFNRPAEEFRRNARRFAQQARRLGYRIVRTHGYLDRMCLNTGADLKIDPEMLNRWDILIDELKKEGIYLHVTLLSFVLYGDSEAAMKDRRCHKLMAYLDGEWETERLRFAANALFRHVNPYTGLAWKDEPAIAIVEYYNEQELGLNFLSRTLKEYPAARERVKEYFAKWQMERYGNVTAELPVDLTGADREREAEFWLSRARISAQKFGEIVRAAGYPGLVAPYNISKSLGHCAARWEFAQVGDCHAYFQHPSNWSRSGSVVSPESSISAGADYWRSSFGTRLAGQPFIVSEYNHSYWNPYRYECGLLFGAYSAFQGGGALMIHSGGVEVGNPGRLHCFSVGHSPLMAAGQFLTAQLFQRGDVRRSPHRIAVPVTREFMRRNGNSLLALDNAQTMLAFLAGFSVEFPELASAQKNPLPKADLQVPPFGVSNIFSHGWFSSVTGKGSSGLLQKTVAQMKTNGILSTENRTAPERRIFESDTGELLMDCGRKQLLVTTPRTEAAAVASGERVALKTVSALQSSVPSCIALSSVDNRPLSSSSRMVLVYQTEEANSGMVLGGDRATLHALGARPILCRIGKMSLSAKLKPANWRLFALGLDGSRREELPVESRNGILSLTIDTASLKSGPTVFFELVETKGENR
;
A
#
# COMPACT_ATOMS: atom_id res chain seq x y z
N MET A 1 66.14 -36.50 -42.11
CA MET A 1 66.36 -37.19 -40.84
C MET A 1 65.41 -36.76 -39.82
N ASN A 2 64.75 -37.73 -39.28
CA ASN A 2 63.91 -37.74 -38.04
C ASN A 2 62.54 -37.03 -38.00
N LYS A 3 61.59 -37.95 -38.07
CA LYS A 3 60.19 -37.90 -37.73
C LYS A 3 59.99 -37.44 -36.29
N LEU A 4 59.00 -36.56 -36.06
CA LEU A 4 58.32 -36.48 -34.77
C LEU A 4 56.82 -36.50 -35.01
N TRP A 5 56.15 -37.43 -34.38
CA TRP A 5 54.72 -37.69 -34.39
C TRP A 5 53.96 -36.64 -33.59
N CYS A 6 52.89 -36.04 -34.17
CA CYS A 6 51.87 -35.33 -33.43
C CYS A 6 50.79 -36.30 -32.96
N LEU A 7 50.70 -36.53 -31.69
CA LEU A 7 49.57 -37.16 -31.04
C LEU A 7 48.48 -36.07 -30.78
N THR A 8 47.42 -36.06 -31.55
CA THR A 8 46.23 -35.35 -31.28
C THR A 8 45.38 -36.12 -30.23
N GLY A 9 45.51 -35.71 -29.00
CA GLY A 9 44.62 -36.14 -27.92
C GLY A 9 43.30 -35.40 -28.01
N LEU A 10 42.26 -36.11 -28.41
CA LEU A 10 40.85 -35.71 -28.18
C LEU A 10 40.60 -35.68 -26.66
N PHE A 11 40.58 -34.50 -26.10
CA PHE A 11 39.90 -34.32 -24.80
C PHE A 11 38.37 -34.21 -25.08
N ALA A 12 37.69 -35.33 -24.98
CA ALA A 12 36.28 -35.37 -24.79
C ALA A 12 36.03 -34.83 -23.37
N LEU A 13 35.64 -33.58 -23.24
CA LEU A 13 35.04 -33.06 -22.03
C LEU A 13 33.69 -33.76 -21.84
N ALA A 14 33.74 -34.88 -21.11
CA ALA A 14 32.54 -35.42 -20.49
C ALA A 14 32.04 -34.37 -19.51
N TRP A 15 31.00 -33.67 -19.91
CA TRP A 15 30.15 -32.97 -18.95
C TRP A 15 29.47 -34.05 -18.12
N SER A 16 30.07 -34.37 -16.98
CA SER A 16 29.40 -35.09 -15.94
C SER A 16 28.22 -34.19 -15.52
N SER A 17 27.03 -34.59 -15.92
CA SER A 17 25.80 -34.15 -15.28
C SER A 17 25.97 -34.42 -13.78
N ILE A 18 26.27 -33.39 -13.02
CA ILE A 18 26.10 -33.42 -11.57
C ILE A 18 24.63 -33.74 -11.40
N SER A 19 24.31 -34.93 -10.96
CA SER A 19 22.96 -35.35 -10.57
C SER A 19 22.52 -34.32 -9.55
N ALA A 20 21.51 -33.54 -9.90
CA ALA A 20 20.89 -32.64 -8.98
C ALA A 20 20.50 -33.45 -7.76
N ALA A 21 21.17 -33.22 -6.63
CA ALA A 21 20.74 -33.76 -5.36
C ALA A 21 19.25 -33.48 -5.24
N GLU A 22 18.42 -34.50 -5.08
CA GLU A 22 16.97 -34.31 -4.98
C GLU A 22 16.69 -33.35 -3.84
N LEU A 23 16.30 -32.13 -4.18
CA LEU A 23 15.99 -31.09 -3.19
C LEU A 23 14.78 -31.48 -2.36
N LEU A 24 13.85 -32.24 -2.96
CA LEU A 24 12.73 -32.89 -2.30
C LEU A 24 12.98 -34.39 -2.17
N LYS A 25 12.78 -34.91 -0.98
CA LYS A 25 12.86 -36.34 -0.72
C LYS A 25 11.49 -36.97 -0.97
N ASN A 26 11.49 -38.15 -1.60
CA ASN A 26 10.31 -38.97 -1.78
C ASN A 26 9.13 -38.23 -2.43
N GLY A 27 9.39 -37.45 -3.47
CA GLY A 27 8.38 -36.68 -4.19
C GLY A 27 7.44 -37.52 -5.04
N ASP A 28 7.81 -38.78 -5.32
CA ASP A 28 7.00 -39.78 -6.01
C ASP A 28 6.19 -40.65 -5.04
N PHE A 29 6.40 -40.49 -3.73
CA PHE A 29 5.81 -41.28 -2.65
C PHE A 29 6.15 -42.79 -2.72
N ALA A 30 7.28 -43.17 -3.34
CA ALA A 30 7.70 -44.55 -3.44
C ALA A 30 7.91 -45.22 -2.05
N HIS A 31 8.29 -44.40 -1.05
CA HIS A 31 8.46 -44.82 0.35
C HIS A 31 7.33 -44.28 1.26
N GLY A 32 6.11 -44.27 0.77
CA GLY A 32 4.95 -43.74 1.50
C GLY A 32 5.05 -42.26 1.83
N LEU A 33 4.88 -41.89 3.10
CA LEU A 33 4.97 -40.51 3.56
C LEU A 33 6.32 -40.17 4.19
N GLU A 34 7.37 -40.96 3.95
CA GLU A 34 8.70 -40.67 4.45
C GLU A 34 9.14 -39.25 4.00
N ALA A 35 9.70 -38.45 4.92
CA ALA A 35 10.05 -37.07 4.78
C ALA A 35 8.86 -36.08 4.66
N TRP A 36 7.64 -36.54 4.48
CA TRP A 36 6.45 -35.72 4.42
C TRP A 36 5.70 -35.67 5.75
N ARG A 37 5.17 -34.52 6.11
CA ARG A 37 4.30 -34.30 7.27
C ARG A 37 2.91 -33.88 6.81
N THR A 38 1.87 -34.29 7.52
CA THR A 38 0.50 -33.97 7.15
C THR A 38 -0.41 -33.89 8.36
N ASN A 39 -1.49 -33.14 8.27
CA ASN A 39 -2.60 -33.11 9.22
C ASN A 39 -3.92 -33.66 8.65
N ILE A 40 -3.84 -34.31 7.49
CA ILE A 40 -4.99 -34.97 6.85
C ILE A 40 -4.71 -36.48 6.65
N ARG A 41 -5.76 -37.26 6.45
CA ARG A 41 -5.66 -38.66 6.12
C ARG A 41 -5.17 -38.82 4.67
N ILE A 42 -3.97 -39.32 4.49
CA ILE A 42 -3.36 -39.63 3.20
C ILE A 42 -3.05 -41.12 3.18
N SER A 43 -3.42 -41.78 2.09
CA SER A 43 -3.06 -43.17 1.83
C SER A 43 -1.98 -43.22 0.76
N PRO A 44 -0.73 -43.61 1.05
CA PRO A 44 0.30 -43.83 0.05
C PRO A 44 -0.11 -44.91 -0.94
N GLU A 45 0.11 -44.66 -2.23
CA GLU A 45 -0.11 -45.63 -3.31
C GLU A 45 1.15 -45.73 -4.15
N LYS A 46 1.33 -46.82 -4.87
CA LYS A 46 2.50 -47.00 -5.74
C LYS A 46 2.55 -45.89 -6.79
N GLY A 47 3.58 -45.02 -6.73
CA GLY A 47 3.77 -43.89 -7.62
C GLY A 47 2.97 -42.64 -7.30
N GLY A 48 2.41 -42.53 -6.08
CA GLY A 48 1.69 -41.34 -5.63
C GLY A 48 1.08 -41.46 -4.24
N ALA A 49 0.39 -40.43 -3.80
CA ALA A 49 -0.36 -40.39 -2.56
C ALA A 49 -1.81 -40.00 -2.83
N SER A 50 -2.76 -40.86 -2.50
CA SER A 50 -4.18 -40.55 -2.53
C SER A 50 -4.58 -39.81 -1.28
N LEU A 51 -5.25 -38.67 -1.45
CA LEU A 51 -5.79 -37.89 -0.37
C LEU A 51 -7.29 -37.68 -0.59
N ARG A 52 -8.05 -37.69 0.49
CA ARG A 52 -9.46 -37.32 0.46
C ARG A 52 -9.62 -35.99 1.18
N ALA A 53 -9.78 -34.95 0.40
CA ALA A 53 -10.12 -33.66 0.95
C ALA A 53 -11.57 -33.65 1.44
N LEU A 54 -11.76 -33.47 2.74
CA LEU A 54 -13.09 -33.29 3.30
C LEU A 54 -13.60 -31.90 2.91
N PRO A 55 -14.92 -31.70 2.67
CA PRO A 55 -15.47 -30.37 2.45
C PRO A 55 -15.07 -29.46 3.60
N GLY A 56 -14.19 -28.49 3.33
CA GLY A 56 -13.68 -27.59 4.36
C GLY A 56 -14.78 -26.63 4.78
N ASN A 57 -15.06 -26.56 6.06
CA ASN A 57 -15.84 -25.47 6.66
C ASN A 57 -14.98 -24.19 6.84
N GLY A 58 -13.85 -24.08 6.12
CA GLY A 58 -12.92 -22.95 6.18
C GLY A 58 -12.07 -22.86 7.47
N LYS A 59 -12.38 -23.65 8.51
CA LYS A 59 -11.70 -23.59 9.80
C LYS A 59 -10.55 -24.61 9.92
N ASN A 60 -10.62 -25.75 9.26
CA ASN A 60 -9.58 -26.79 9.31
C ASN A 60 -8.72 -26.75 8.04
N LYS A 61 -7.49 -26.33 8.18
CA LYS A 61 -6.51 -26.37 7.08
C LYS A 61 -6.12 -27.82 6.79
N GLN A 62 -6.15 -28.21 5.52
CA GLN A 62 -5.77 -29.53 5.05
C GLN A 62 -4.41 -29.43 4.39
N LEU A 63 -3.36 -29.86 5.07
CA LEU A 63 -1.96 -29.57 4.72
C LEU A 63 -1.13 -30.83 4.54
N LEU A 64 -0.24 -30.80 3.53
CA LEU A 64 0.88 -31.72 3.32
C LEU A 64 2.13 -30.87 3.15
N TRP A 65 3.22 -31.17 3.88
CA TRP A 65 4.45 -30.35 3.75
C TRP A 65 5.71 -31.16 4.01
N GLN A 66 6.81 -30.65 3.45
CA GLN A 66 8.16 -31.15 3.69
C GLN A 66 9.07 -29.99 4.12
N PRO A 67 9.79 -30.10 5.25
CA PRO A 67 10.86 -29.17 5.60
C PRO A 67 11.97 -29.23 4.56
N LEU A 68 12.40 -28.06 4.09
CA LEU A 68 13.53 -27.97 3.16
C LEU A 68 14.17 -26.58 3.21
N GLN A 69 15.42 -26.50 2.86
CA GLN A 69 16.19 -25.26 2.83
C GLN A 69 16.64 -24.95 1.41
N LEU A 70 16.14 -23.86 0.87
CA LEU A 70 16.53 -23.35 -0.44
C LEU A 70 17.57 -22.22 -0.31
N LYS A 71 18.41 -22.04 -1.31
CA LYS A 71 19.41 -20.96 -1.36
C LYS A 71 18.70 -19.63 -1.57
N ASN A 72 19.04 -18.63 -0.76
CA ASN A 72 18.47 -17.29 -0.91
C ASN A 72 18.80 -16.68 -2.26
N GLY A 73 17.79 -16.14 -2.94
CA GLY A 73 17.94 -15.52 -4.26
C GLY A 73 18.03 -16.49 -5.44
N ALA A 74 18.14 -17.79 -5.20
CA ALA A 74 18.13 -18.78 -6.28
C ALA A 74 16.73 -19.01 -6.83
N TRP A 75 16.63 -19.35 -8.09
CA TRP A 75 15.37 -19.67 -8.75
C TRP A 75 15.12 -21.17 -8.71
N TYR A 76 13.88 -21.53 -8.49
CA TYR A 76 13.41 -22.92 -8.42
C TYR A 76 12.19 -23.12 -9.27
N ARG A 77 12.07 -24.33 -9.83
CA ARG A 77 10.88 -24.81 -10.51
C ARG A 77 10.27 -25.95 -9.73
N LEU A 78 9.05 -25.76 -9.24
CA LEU A 78 8.21 -26.79 -8.66
C LEU A 78 7.27 -27.34 -9.72
N SER A 79 7.20 -28.67 -9.88
CA SER A 79 6.20 -29.31 -10.70
C SER A 79 5.58 -30.52 -9.98
N PHE A 80 4.32 -30.81 -10.27
CA PHE A 80 3.59 -31.96 -9.71
C PHE A 80 2.37 -32.32 -10.55
N ARG A 81 1.87 -33.53 -10.34
CA ARG A 81 0.63 -34.02 -10.96
C ARG A 81 -0.42 -34.27 -9.90
N ILE A 82 -1.67 -33.92 -10.19
CA ILE A 82 -2.79 -34.19 -9.32
C ILE A 82 -4.02 -34.61 -10.13
N ARG A 83 -4.58 -35.76 -9.79
CA ARG A 83 -5.88 -36.21 -10.33
C ARG A 83 -6.96 -35.83 -9.33
N CYS A 84 -7.99 -35.10 -9.78
CA CYS A 84 -9.09 -34.65 -8.93
C CYS A 84 -10.42 -35.20 -9.39
N GLU A 85 -11.29 -35.58 -8.44
CA GLU A 85 -12.68 -35.97 -8.72
C GLU A 85 -13.56 -34.78 -9.09
N LYS A 86 -13.26 -33.60 -8.55
CA LYS A 86 -14.00 -32.36 -8.75
C LYS A 86 -13.06 -31.19 -9.01
N ASN A 87 -13.60 -30.15 -9.65
CA ASN A 87 -12.89 -28.88 -9.79
C ASN A 87 -12.59 -28.26 -8.42
N GLY A 88 -11.48 -27.57 -8.29
CA GLY A 88 -11.07 -26.93 -7.04
C GLY A 88 -9.80 -26.09 -7.19
N VAL A 89 -9.15 -25.81 -6.07
CA VAL A 89 -7.89 -25.08 -6.04
C VAL A 89 -6.92 -25.79 -5.09
N VAL A 90 -5.68 -25.98 -5.57
CA VAL A 90 -4.54 -26.39 -4.73
C VAL A 90 -3.66 -25.17 -4.52
N ARG A 91 -3.40 -24.81 -3.26
CA ARG A 91 -2.47 -23.74 -2.94
C ARG A 91 -1.13 -24.34 -2.53
N THR A 92 -0.04 -23.86 -3.16
CA THR A 92 1.32 -24.22 -2.76
C THR A 92 2.05 -23.00 -2.21
N VAL A 93 2.83 -23.21 -1.17
CA VAL A 93 3.57 -22.14 -0.47
C VAL A 93 4.94 -22.68 -0.08
N TYR A 94 5.99 -21.91 -0.34
CA TYR A 94 7.26 -22.08 0.34
C TYR A 94 7.35 -21.01 1.42
N GLN A 95 7.37 -21.42 2.68
CA GLN A 95 7.25 -20.55 3.85
C GLN A 95 8.16 -21.02 4.98
N GLN A 96 8.35 -20.19 5.98
CA GLN A 96 9.05 -20.59 7.21
C GLN A 96 8.41 -21.84 7.82
N GLU A 97 9.24 -22.75 8.33
CA GLU A 97 8.77 -24.01 8.93
C GLU A 97 7.94 -23.73 10.17
N ASN A 98 8.36 -22.80 11.00
CA ASN A 98 7.71 -22.40 12.23
C ASN A 98 7.00 -21.06 12.08
N ALA A 99 6.10 -20.75 13.01
CA ALA A 99 5.49 -19.44 13.04
C ALA A 99 6.59 -18.36 13.03
N PRO A 100 6.40 -17.29 12.26
CA PRO A 100 5.18 -16.72 11.72
C PRO A 100 4.70 -17.32 10.39
N TYR A 101 5.34 -18.34 9.86
CA TYR A 101 4.99 -18.91 8.56
C TYR A 101 5.07 -17.92 7.41
N SER A 102 6.01 -16.97 7.47
CA SER A 102 6.25 -15.99 6.41
C SER A 102 6.54 -16.70 5.09
N GLY A 103 6.01 -16.16 4.01
CA GLY A 103 6.32 -16.63 2.66
C GLY A 103 7.80 -16.42 2.34
N LEU A 104 8.42 -17.44 1.78
CA LEU A 104 9.83 -17.45 1.39
C LEU A 104 10.00 -17.50 -0.14
N GLY A 105 9.05 -16.92 -0.88
CA GLY A 105 9.15 -16.70 -2.33
C GLY A 105 8.10 -17.42 -3.16
N LEU A 106 7.50 -18.52 -2.70
CA LEU A 106 6.40 -19.18 -3.38
C LEU A 106 5.10 -18.98 -2.62
N GLU A 107 4.11 -18.47 -3.33
CA GLU A 107 2.70 -18.54 -2.97
C GLU A 107 1.87 -18.59 -4.26
N ARG A 108 1.29 -19.76 -4.56
CA ARG A 108 0.53 -19.94 -5.79
C ARG A 108 -0.75 -20.75 -5.54
N ASN A 109 -1.85 -20.26 -6.08
CA ASN A 109 -3.11 -20.98 -6.19
C ASN A 109 -3.21 -21.60 -7.58
N PHE A 110 -3.36 -22.92 -7.64
CA PHE A 110 -3.53 -23.68 -8.87
C PHE A 110 -5.00 -24.09 -9.00
N PRO A 111 -5.76 -23.50 -9.93
CA PRO A 111 -7.06 -24.06 -10.31
C PRO A 111 -6.87 -25.43 -10.92
N VAL A 112 -7.62 -26.41 -10.44
CA VAL A 112 -7.60 -27.80 -10.92
C VAL A 112 -8.98 -28.20 -11.43
N LYS A 113 -8.99 -29.00 -12.48
CA LYS A 113 -10.19 -29.56 -13.09
C LYS A 113 -10.32 -31.05 -12.72
N THR A 114 -11.52 -31.57 -12.85
CA THR A 114 -11.78 -33.02 -12.78
C THR A 114 -10.86 -33.77 -13.74
N GLY A 115 -10.23 -34.85 -13.30
CA GLY A 115 -9.23 -35.59 -14.06
C GLY A 115 -7.79 -35.23 -13.69
N MET A 116 -6.85 -35.56 -14.56
CA MET A 116 -5.41 -35.33 -14.37
C MET A 116 -5.03 -33.87 -14.67
N ASN A 117 -4.33 -33.24 -13.74
CA ASN A 117 -3.75 -31.91 -13.87
C ASN A 117 -2.23 -32.01 -13.72
N GLU A 118 -1.47 -31.44 -14.64
CA GLU A 118 -0.02 -31.25 -14.57
C GLU A 118 0.26 -29.78 -14.32
N LEU A 119 0.93 -29.48 -13.23
CA LEU A 119 1.08 -28.13 -12.71
C LEU A 119 2.56 -27.85 -12.47
N ALA A 120 2.99 -26.63 -12.78
CA ALA A 120 4.32 -26.16 -12.47
C ALA A 120 4.35 -24.66 -12.16
N VAL A 121 5.39 -24.23 -11.44
CA VAL A 121 5.64 -22.82 -11.15
C VAL A 121 7.11 -22.60 -10.89
N CYS A 122 7.66 -21.52 -11.43
CA CYS A 122 8.97 -21.02 -11.06
C CYS A 122 8.84 -19.92 -10.01
N PHE A 123 9.75 -19.92 -9.05
CA PHE A 123 9.79 -18.90 -8.00
C PHE A 123 11.22 -18.64 -7.55
N GLN A 124 11.46 -17.45 -7.03
CA GLN A 124 12.74 -17.12 -6.42
C GLN A 124 12.64 -17.28 -4.91
N ALA A 125 13.51 -18.07 -4.31
CA ALA A 125 13.54 -18.22 -2.86
C ALA A 125 14.07 -16.94 -2.20
N SER A 126 13.38 -16.49 -1.15
CA SER A 126 13.78 -15.33 -0.32
C SER A 126 13.88 -15.76 1.13
N ARG A 127 15.04 -16.32 1.51
CA ARG A 127 15.28 -16.89 2.83
C ARG A 127 16.56 -16.34 3.43
N ARG A 128 16.56 -16.06 4.72
CA ARG A 128 17.82 -15.83 5.46
C ARG A 128 18.50 -17.15 5.79
N PRO A 129 19.83 -17.16 5.97
CA PRO A 129 20.56 -18.38 6.33
C PRO A 129 20.02 -19.09 7.58
N GLU A 130 19.55 -18.32 8.58
CA GLU A 130 19.02 -18.79 9.84
C GLU A 130 17.55 -19.27 9.80
N GLU A 131 16.85 -19.05 8.70
CA GLU A 131 15.43 -19.41 8.58
C GLU A 131 15.28 -20.82 8.01
N ASN A 132 14.55 -21.68 8.73
CA ASN A 132 14.13 -22.97 8.20
C ASN A 132 12.88 -22.80 7.36
N GLY A 133 12.88 -23.39 6.16
CA GLY A 133 11.76 -23.36 5.25
C GLY A 133 11.01 -24.68 5.16
N LYS A 134 9.80 -24.64 4.66
CA LYS A 134 9.02 -25.81 4.24
C LYS A 134 8.23 -25.54 2.98
N LEU A 135 8.18 -26.52 2.11
CA LEU A 135 7.26 -26.55 0.98
C LEU A 135 5.94 -27.15 1.46
N LEU A 136 4.83 -26.45 1.23
CA LEU A 136 3.52 -26.78 1.72
C LEU A 136 2.49 -26.81 0.60
N PHE A 137 1.67 -27.86 0.58
CA PHE A 137 0.45 -27.98 -0.22
C PHE A 137 -0.77 -27.85 0.69
N ASN A 138 -1.68 -27.00 0.31
CA ASN A 138 -2.94 -26.78 1.03
C ASN A 138 -4.11 -27.16 0.11
N PHE A 139 -4.88 -28.14 0.56
CA PHE A 139 -6.01 -28.73 -0.16
C PHE A 139 -7.36 -28.27 0.37
N SER A 140 -7.41 -27.30 1.27
CA SER A 140 -8.65 -26.83 1.91
C SER A 140 -9.73 -26.33 0.94
N LEU A 141 -9.34 -26.02 -0.30
CA LEU A 141 -10.24 -25.56 -1.36
C LEU A 141 -10.53 -26.65 -2.41
N LEU A 142 -10.11 -27.90 -2.17
CA LEU A 142 -10.52 -29.05 -2.95
C LEU A 142 -11.80 -29.66 -2.39
N GLN A 143 -12.59 -30.29 -3.27
CA GLN A 143 -13.76 -31.05 -2.91
C GLN A 143 -13.66 -32.46 -3.50
N GLY A 144 -13.90 -33.51 -2.69
CA GLY A 144 -13.77 -34.86 -3.11
C GLY A 144 -12.38 -35.45 -3.00
N ALA A 145 -12.16 -36.64 -3.59
CA ALA A 145 -10.87 -37.31 -3.55
C ALA A 145 -9.90 -36.72 -4.60
N ALA A 146 -8.61 -36.76 -4.29
CA ALA A 146 -7.56 -36.40 -5.22
C ALA A 146 -6.35 -37.34 -5.03
N ALA A 147 -5.56 -37.54 -6.08
CA ALA A 147 -4.30 -38.29 -6.03
C ALA A 147 -3.17 -37.40 -6.51
N LEU A 148 -2.21 -37.16 -5.62
CA LEU A 148 -1.02 -36.31 -5.87
C LEU A 148 0.16 -37.21 -6.18
N SER A 149 0.97 -36.86 -7.17
CA SER A 149 2.13 -37.67 -7.58
C SER A 149 3.21 -36.83 -8.29
N GLY A 150 4.43 -37.34 -8.32
CA GLY A 150 5.53 -36.77 -9.11
C GLY A 150 5.87 -35.34 -8.76
N ILE A 151 6.00 -35.04 -7.47
CA ILE A 151 6.45 -33.72 -7.02
C ILE A 151 7.94 -33.61 -7.26
N GLN A 152 8.34 -32.62 -8.04
CA GLN A 152 9.74 -32.32 -8.35
C GLN A 152 10.04 -30.86 -8.05
N LEU A 153 11.20 -30.61 -7.48
CA LEU A 153 11.73 -29.29 -7.23
C LEU A 153 13.18 -29.25 -7.74
N GLU A 154 13.43 -28.40 -8.69
CA GLU A 154 14.73 -28.24 -9.30
C GLU A 154 15.22 -26.78 -9.18
N GLU A 155 16.51 -26.58 -8.95
CA GLU A 155 17.15 -25.28 -9.06
C GLU A 155 17.32 -24.94 -10.54
N VAL A 156 16.93 -23.74 -10.95
CA VAL A 156 16.99 -23.29 -12.35
C VAL A 156 17.77 -21.98 -12.43
N ASP A 157 18.43 -21.74 -13.56
CA ASP A 157 19.36 -20.60 -13.73
C ASP A 157 18.63 -19.23 -13.71
N GLY A 158 17.31 -19.21 -13.87
CA GLY A 158 16.55 -17.98 -13.86
C GLY A 158 15.11 -18.16 -14.33
N PHE A 159 14.40 -17.04 -14.40
CA PHE A 159 13.03 -16.95 -14.89
C PHE A 159 12.91 -15.78 -15.84
N GLN A 160 12.12 -15.94 -16.92
CA GLN A 160 11.89 -14.88 -17.89
C GLN A 160 10.41 -14.74 -18.23
N ASN A 161 9.97 -13.52 -18.48
CA ASN A 161 8.66 -13.24 -19.06
C ASN A 161 8.85 -12.83 -20.51
N LEU A 162 8.37 -13.64 -21.43
CA LEU A 162 8.35 -13.33 -22.85
C LEU A 162 6.99 -12.72 -23.25
N THR A 163 7.04 -11.96 -24.30
CA THR A 163 5.89 -11.34 -24.94
C THR A 163 5.86 -11.74 -26.43
N VAL A 164 4.86 -11.32 -27.15
CA VAL A 164 4.79 -11.59 -28.61
C VAL A 164 5.99 -10.99 -29.36
N ARG A 165 6.61 -9.95 -28.84
CA ARG A 165 7.81 -9.33 -29.43
C ARG A 165 9.05 -10.21 -29.34
N ASP A 166 9.07 -11.17 -28.42
CA ASP A 166 10.15 -12.12 -28.24
C ASP A 166 9.99 -13.37 -29.12
N LEU A 167 8.85 -13.50 -29.84
CA LEU A 167 8.60 -14.53 -30.81
C LEU A 167 9.39 -14.26 -32.11
N ASN A 168 9.61 -15.31 -32.90
CA ASN A 168 10.15 -15.13 -34.22
C ASN A 168 9.18 -14.26 -35.06
N PRO A 169 9.64 -13.18 -35.68
CA PRO A 169 8.77 -12.36 -36.52
C PRO A 169 8.16 -13.10 -37.69
N VAL A 170 8.79 -14.21 -38.15
CA VAL A 170 8.32 -15.03 -39.29
C VAL A 170 7.58 -16.25 -38.75
N TRP A 171 6.36 -16.45 -39.23
CA TRP A 171 5.51 -17.59 -38.93
C TRP A 171 5.47 -18.54 -40.13
N ARG A 172 5.51 -19.83 -39.84
CA ARG A 172 5.25 -20.88 -40.81
C ARG A 172 3.76 -21.20 -40.80
N ILE A 173 3.11 -21.04 -41.93
CA ILE A 173 1.66 -21.20 -42.07
C ILE A 173 1.38 -22.27 -43.12
N SER A 174 0.55 -23.26 -42.78
CA SER A 174 0.18 -24.32 -43.69
C SER A 174 -1.34 -24.55 -43.71
N ALA A 175 -1.88 -24.82 -44.87
CA ALA A 175 -3.28 -25.19 -45.09
C ALA A 175 -3.38 -26.14 -46.26
N SER A 176 -4.12 -27.25 -46.15
CA SER A 176 -4.41 -28.21 -47.19
C SER A 176 -3.22 -28.59 -48.10
N GLY A 177 -2.04 -28.81 -47.46
CA GLY A 177 -0.81 -29.20 -48.18
C GLY A 177 0.02 -28.05 -48.75
N ALA A 178 -0.47 -26.83 -48.78
CA ALA A 178 0.32 -25.64 -49.13
C ALA A 178 0.97 -25.05 -47.84
N GLU A 179 2.19 -24.51 -48.03
CA GLU A 179 2.95 -23.90 -46.94
C GLU A 179 3.52 -22.53 -47.34
N ARG A 180 3.56 -21.60 -46.39
CA ARG A 180 4.14 -20.26 -46.52
C ARG A 180 4.92 -19.87 -45.26
N SER A 181 5.85 -18.94 -45.44
CA SER A 181 6.57 -18.31 -44.33
C SER A 181 6.40 -16.81 -44.45
N GLU A 182 5.70 -16.20 -43.47
CA GLU A 182 5.28 -14.81 -43.57
C GLU A 182 5.50 -14.10 -42.21
N LYS A 183 5.80 -12.80 -42.28
CA LYS A 183 5.75 -11.94 -41.10
C LYS A 183 4.29 -11.64 -40.76
N MET A 184 3.94 -11.70 -39.47
CA MET A 184 2.59 -11.37 -39.05
C MET A 184 2.32 -9.87 -39.25
N PRO A 185 1.31 -9.52 -40.08
CA PRO A 185 0.91 -8.13 -40.26
C PRO A 185 0.23 -7.55 -39.01
N GLU A 186 0.20 -6.24 -38.92
CA GLU A 186 -0.65 -5.57 -37.94
C GLU A 186 -2.13 -5.97 -38.23
N GLY A 187 -2.79 -6.52 -37.17
CA GLY A 187 -4.17 -7.06 -37.29
C GLY A 187 -4.26 -8.53 -37.67
N GLY A 188 -3.12 -9.25 -37.86
CA GLY A 188 -3.09 -10.70 -38.06
C GLY A 188 -3.12 -11.15 -39.51
N PHE A 189 -3.09 -12.46 -39.74
CA PHE A 189 -3.09 -13.08 -41.06
C PHE A 189 -4.52 -13.17 -41.62
N ASP A 190 -4.73 -12.74 -42.84
CA ASP A 190 -5.90 -13.09 -43.66
C ASP A 190 -5.57 -14.42 -44.39
N LEU A 191 -6.00 -15.53 -43.79
CA LEU A 191 -5.70 -16.87 -44.26
C LEU A 191 -6.44 -17.19 -45.56
N ALA A 192 -7.58 -16.54 -45.80
CA ALA A 192 -8.30 -16.68 -47.09
C ALA A 192 -7.53 -16.03 -48.23
N ALA A 193 -6.90 -14.89 -47.98
CA ALA A 193 -6.02 -14.23 -48.93
C ALA A 193 -4.69 -14.97 -49.14
N LEU A 194 -4.14 -15.56 -48.10
CA LEU A 194 -2.91 -16.33 -48.15
C LEU A 194 -3.07 -17.68 -48.91
N PHE A 195 -4.23 -18.28 -48.82
CA PHE A 195 -4.55 -19.56 -49.44
C PHE A 195 -5.81 -19.45 -50.35
N PRO A 196 -5.71 -18.71 -51.48
CA PRO A 196 -6.84 -18.51 -52.36
C PRO A 196 -7.34 -19.84 -52.91
N GLY A 197 -8.67 -20.01 -52.92
CA GLY A 197 -9.32 -21.25 -53.34
C GLY A 197 -9.41 -22.37 -52.30
N GLN A 198 -8.78 -22.20 -51.13
CA GLN A 198 -8.85 -23.18 -50.03
C GLN A 198 -9.84 -22.77 -48.94
N PHE A 199 -10.43 -21.58 -49.00
CA PHE A 199 -11.42 -21.11 -48.05
C PHE A 199 -12.74 -21.89 -48.17
N ARG A 200 -13.05 -22.70 -47.19
CA ARG A 200 -14.36 -23.39 -47.04
C ARG A 200 -14.83 -23.19 -45.58
N PRO A 201 -15.92 -22.45 -45.35
CA PRO A 201 -16.49 -22.25 -44.03
C PRO A 201 -16.68 -23.56 -43.27
N ASP A 202 -16.39 -23.55 -41.99
CA ASP A 202 -16.47 -24.70 -41.05
C ASP A 202 -15.59 -25.93 -41.40
N VAL A 203 -14.87 -25.91 -42.50
CA VAL A 203 -14.05 -27.06 -42.98
C VAL A 203 -12.57 -26.77 -42.99
N SER A 204 -12.14 -25.63 -43.57
CA SER A 204 -10.73 -25.33 -43.74
C SER A 204 -10.05 -25.02 -42.40
N VAL A 205 -8.85 -25.57 -42.24
CA VAL A 205 -8.00 -25.33 -41.05
C VAL A 205 -6.62 -24.92 -41.52
N ALA A 206 -6.13 -23.80 -41.03
CA ALA A 206 -4.74 -23.40 -41.19
C ALA A 206 -3.96 -23.64 -39.87
N HIS A 207 -2.74 -24.08 -39.98
CA HIS A 207 -1.80 -24.28 -38.91
C HIS A 207 -0.71 -23.20 -38.95
N LEU A 208 -0.65 -22.36 -37.97
CA LEU A 208 0.37 -21.33 -37.76
C LEU A 208 1.39 -21.86 -36.74
N GLU A 209 2.65 -21.89 -37.12
CA GLU A 209 3.75 -22.37 -36.25
C GLU A 209 4.78 -21.26 -36.07
N ASN A 210 5.17 -21.03 -34.82
CA ASN A 210 6.27 -20.16 -34.44
C ASN A 210 7.27 -20.91 -33.57
N ARG A 211 8.54 -20.80 -33.91
CA ARG A 211 9.64 -21.36 -33.13
C ARG A 211 10.46 -20.22 -32.55
N PHE A 212 10.60 -20.22 -31.24
CA PHE A 212 11.35 -19.19 -30.52
C PHE A 212 12.21 -19.80 -29.44
N GLU A 213 13.30 -19.12 -29.11
CA GLU A 213 14.26 -19.55 -28.09
C GLU A 213 13.96 -18.89 -26.76
N ALA A 214 14.10 -19.65 -25.69
CA ALA A 214 14.03 -19.19 -24.34
C ALA A 214 15.30 -19.53 -23.58
N LYS A 215 15.88 -18.56 -22.89
CA LYS A 215 17.11 -18.77 -22.11
C LYS A 215 16.81 -19.50 -20.80
N HIS A 216 15.71 -19.17 -20.17
CA HIS A 216 15.29 -19.71 -18.88
C HIS A 216 13.84 -20.22 -18.93
N TYR A 217 13.41 -20.95 -17.92
CA TYR A 217 12.00 -21.16 -17.67
C TYR A 217 11.29 -19.83 -17.53
N GLY A 218 10.00 -19.77 -17.89
CA GLY A 218 9.28 -18.52 -17.83
C GLY A 218 7.84 -18.62 -18.29
N SER A 219 7.26 -17.49 -18.62
CA SER A 219 5.93 -17.38 -19.22
C SER A 219 5.97 -16.56 -20.51
N LEU A 220 5.14 -16.96 -21.47
CA LEU A 220 4.80 -16.15 -22.64
C LEU A 220 3.36 -15.71 -22.50
N LYS A 221 3.13 -14.39 -22.48
CA LYS A 221 1.78 -13.81 -22.49
C LYS A 221 1.44 -13.28 -23.87
N MET A 222 0.27 -13.69 -24.37
CA MET A 222 -0.23 -13.27 -25.67
C MET A 222 -1.75 -13.31 -25.72
N THR A 223 -2.34 -12.63 -26.70
CA THR A 223 -3.72 -12.82 -27.11
C THR A 223 -3.77 -13.57 -28.43
N VAL A 224 -4.82 -14.36 -28.62
CA VAL A 224 -5.13 -14.99 -29.87
C VAL A 224 -6.57 -14.65 -30.23
N ALA A 225 -6.80 -14.16 -31.46
CA ALA A 225 -8.13 -13.89 -31.97
C ALA A 225 -8.29 -14.57 -33.35
N GLY A 226 -9.48 -15.01 -33.64
CA GLY A 226 -9.83 -15.64 -34.93
C GLY A 226 -11.28 -15.41 -35.30
N ASP A 227 -11.57 -15.48 -36.63
CA ASP A 227 -12.96 -15.35 -37.12
C ASP A 227 -13.83 -16.53 -36.70
N TRP A 228 -13.20 -17.65 -36.28
CA TRP A 228 -13.89 -18.86 -35.88
C TRP A 228 -13.12 -19.61 -34.80
N PHE A 229 -13.38 -20.90 -34.60
CA PHE A 229 -12.69 -21.69 -33.59
C PHE A 229 -11.19 -21.82 -33.85
N PHE A 230 -10.42 -21.82 -32.77
CA PHE A 230 -9.00 -22.12 -32.84
C PHE A 230 -8.55 -22.97 -31.64
N ASP A 231 -7.52 -23.77 -31.87
CA ASP A 231 -6.78 -24.49 -30.83
C ASP A 231 -5.37 -23.92 -30.72
N VAL A 232 -4.85 -23.76 -29.50
CA VAL A 232 -3.47 -23.31 -29.25
C VAL A 232 -2.69 -24.43 -28.58
N PHE A 233 -1.49 -24.73 -29.12
CA PHE A 233 -0.59 -25.73 -28.61
C PHE A 233 0.77 -25.10 -28.30
N LEU A 234 1.41 -25.50 -27.18
CA LEU A 234 2.80 -25.19 -26.90
C LEU A 234 3.55 -26.49 -26.65
N ASN A 235 4.68 -26.69 -27.38
CA ASN A 235 5.50 -27.90 -27.29
C ASN A 235 4.67 -29.20 -27.41
N GLY A 236 3.70 -29.21 -28.33
CA GLY A 236 2.82 -30.34 -28.59
C GLY A 236 1.63 -30.50 -27.61
N LYS A 237 1.64 -29.81 -26.45
CA LYS A 237 0.54 -29.85 -25.50
C LYS A 237 -0.53 -28.82 -25.86
N ARG A 238 -1.80 -29.26 -25.96
CA ARG A 238 -2.92 -28.34 -26.18
C ARG A 238 -3.19 -27.51 -24.93
N ILE A 239 -3.07 -26.19 -25.04
CA ILE A 239 -3.25 -25.24 -23.95
C ILE A 239 -4.67 -24.68 -23.92
N CYS A 240 -5.21 -24.34 -25.07
CA CYS A 240 -6.51 -23.72 -25.19
C CYS A 240 -7.27 -24.32 -26.37
N ARG A 241 -8.59 -24.44 -26.23
CA ARG A 241 -9.53 -24.73 -27.28
C ARG A 241 -10.73 -23.79 -27.12
N THR A 242 -11.04 -23.02 -28.12
CA THR A 242 -12.26 -22.20 -28.12
C THR A 242 -13.48 -23.09 -28.31
N THR A 243 -14.53 -22.90 -27.50
CA THR A 243 -15.80 -23.66 -27.56
C THR A 243 -16.94 -22.86 -28.20
N HIS A 244 -16.73 -21.56 -28.36
CA HIS A 244 -17.66 -20.64 -29.05
C HIS A 244 -16.86 -19.79 -30.02
N ALA A 245 -17.52 -19.34 -31.09
CA ALA A 245 -16.94 -18.39 -32.03
C ALA A 245 -16.55 -17.10 -31.31
N ASP A 246 -15.29 -17.00 -30.96
CA ASP A 246 -14.71 -15.74 -30.54
C ASP A 246 -14.38 -14.95 -31.78
N ARG A 247 -15.37 -14.18 -32.27
CA ARG A 247 -15.15 -13.24 -33.34
C ARG A 247 -13.93 -12.38 -33.03
N PHE A 248 -13.30 -11.85 -34.08
CA PHE A 248 -12.10 -11.01 -34.03
C PHE A 248 -12.13 -9.87 -32.97
N SER A 249 -13.29 -9.61 -32.35
CA SER A 249 -13.53 -8.61 -31.29
C SER A 249 -13.33 -9.12 -29.85
N LYS A 250 -13.11 -10.42 -29.62
CA LYS A 250 -12.85 -11.01 -28.29
C LYS A 250 -11.53 -11.74 -28.30
N GLU A 251 -10.53 -11.10 -27.73
CA GLU A 251 -9.20 -11.66 -27.59
C GLU A 251 -9.14 -12.60 -26.37
N SER A 252 -8.68 -13.82 -26.59
CA SER A 252 -8.40 -14.76 -25.52
C SER A 252 -6.98 -14.52 -25.01
N VAL A 253 -6.84 -14.03 -23.79
CA VAL A 253 -5.52 -13.85 -23.14
C VAL A 253 -5.02 -15.19 -22.64
N LEU A 254 -3.84 -15.59 -23.10
CA LEU A 254 -3.15 -16.82 -22.74
C LEU A 254 -1.85 -16.52 -22.01
N GLU A 255 -1.59 -17.26 -20.94
CA GLU A 255 -0.30 -17.33 -20.27
C GLU A 255 0.27 -18.73 -20.42
N LEU A 256 1.36 -18.85 -21.17
CA LEU A 256 1.96 -20.12 -21.58
C LEU A 256 3.26 -20.34 -20.79
N GLU A 257 3.43 -21.51 -20.18
CA GLU A 257 4.69 -21.88 -19.53
C GLU A 257 5.73 -22.28 -20.59
N ILE A 258 6.85 -21.55 -20.66
CA ILE A 258 7.97 -21.82 -21.57
C ILE A 258 9.12 -22.49 -20.86
N LYS A 259 9.92 -23.28 -21.58
CA LYS A 259 11.11 -23.98 -21.10
C LYS A 259 12.38 -23.46 -21.76
N PRO A 260 13.55 -23.64 -21.15
CA PRO A 260 14.82 -23.32 -21.80
C PRO A 260 15.00 -24.05 -23.13
N GLY A 261 15.62 -23.38 -24.09
CA GLY A 261 15.80 -23.87 -25.48
C GLY A 261 14.64 -23.54 -26.39
N THR A 262 14.49 -24.30 -27.45
CA THR A 262 13.49 -24.08 -28.47
C THR A 262 12.09 -24.41 -27.95
N ASN A 263 11.17 -23.45 -28.07
CA ASN A 263 9.73 -23.62 -27.83
C ASN A 263 8.99 -23.56 -29.17
N VAL A 264 7.96 -24.39 -29.34
CA VAL A 264 7.13 -24.47 -30.55
C VAL A 264 5.70 -24.11 -30.21
N LEU A 265 5.28 -22.94 -30.64
CA LEU A 265 3.90 -22.46 -30.55
C LEU A 265 3.16 -22.82 -31.83
N LYS A 266 2.01 -23.51 -31.71
CA LYS A 266 1.15 -23.83 -32.87
C LYS A 266 -0.28 -23.36 -32.59
N ILE A 267 -0.90 -22.78 -33.61
CA ILE A 267 -2.31 -22.38 -33.62
C ILE A 267 -2.99 -23.05 -34.80
N ALA A 268 -4.07 -23.80 -34.55
CA ALA A 268 -4.93 -24.34 -35.56
C ALA A 268 -6.18 -23.45 -35.66
N ALA A 269 -6.25 -22.65 -36.74
CA ALA A 269 -7.32 -21.66 -36.94
C ALA A 269 -8.30 -22.19 -37.99
N ARG A 270 -9.59 -22.31 -37.64
CA ARG A 270 -10.68 -22.76 -38.53
C ARG A 270 -11.30 -21.60 -39.26
N ALA A 271 -11.73 -21.86 -40.52
CA ALA A 271 -12.50 -20.92 -41.32
C ALA A 271 -13.91 -20.77 -40.76
N GLY A 272 -14.38 -19.53 -40.59
CA GLY A 272 -15.74 -19.21 -40.23
C GLY A 272 -16.58 -18.83 -41.45
N LYS A 273 -17.87 -18.56 -41.23
CA LYS A 273 -18.78 -18.13 -42.32
C LYS A 273 -18.41 -16.79 -42.90
N ASP A 274 -17.90 -15.90 -42.03
CA ASP A 274 -17.66 -14.48 -42.36
C ASP A 274 -16.18 -14.20 -42.66
N GLY A 275 -15.29 -15.23 -42.60
CA GLY A 275 -13.87 -15.02 -42.84
C GLY A 275 -12.98 -16.14 -42.30
N TRP A 276 -11.68 -15.98 -42.60
CA TRP A 276 -10.63 -16.89 -42.11
C TRP A 276 -9.39 -16.09 -41.74
N LYS A 277 -9.46 -15.44 -40.59
CA LYS A 277 -8.36 -14.65 -40.04
C LYS A 277 -7.87 -15.23 -38.72
N CYS A 278 -6.61 -15.02 -38.43
CA CYS A 278 -6.00 -15.34 -37.14
C CYS A 278 -4.94 -14.31 -36.78
N SER A 279 -5.00 -13.77 -35.59
CA SER A 279 -3.99 -12.86 -35.04
C SER A 279 -3.42 -13.35 -33.74
N VAL A 280 -2.14 -13.02 -33.53
CA VAL A 280 -1.46 -13.12 -32.23
C VAL A 280 -0.91 -11.76 -31.93
N ALA A 281 -1.28 -11.22 -30.78
CA ALA A 281 -0.91 -9.88 -30.40
C ALA A 281 -0.52 -9.81 -28.92
N GLU A 282 0.15 -8.75 -28.54
CA GLU A 282 0.31 -8.41 -27.12
C GLU A 282 -1.07 -8.30 -26.49
N PRO A 283 -1.26 -8.84 -25.27
CA PRO A 283 -2.58 -8.84 -24.61
C PRO A 283 -3.09 -7.44 -24.27
N TYR A 284 -2.44 -6.44 -24.62
CA TYR A 284 -2.58 -4.99 -24.54
C TYR A 284 -1.18 -4.42 -24.79
N LYS A 285 -1.04 -3.14 -25.13
CA LYS A 285 0.25 -2.47 -24.95
C LYS A 285 0.63 -2.67 -23.49
N THR A 286 1.62 -3.51 -23.19
CA THR A 286 2.04 -3.79 -21.84
C THR A 286 3.38 -3.12 -21.55
N PHE A 287 3.53 -2.60 -20.32
CA PHE A 287 4.82 -2.21 -19.79
C PHE A 287 5.37 -3.36 -18.95
N VAL A 288 6.54 -3.87 -19.32
CA VAL A 288 7.26 -4.90 -18.56
C VAL A 288 8.50 -4.28 -17.96
N PHE A 289 8.58 -4.30 -16.63
CA PHE A 289 9.72 -3.76 -15.89
C PHE A 289 10.81 -4.81 -15.79
N ARG A 290 11.94 -4.55 -16.48
CA ARG A 290 13.13 -5.40 -16.47
C ARG A 290 14.37 -4.52 -16.32
N GLU A 291 15.45 -5.10 -15.82
CA GLU A 291 16.75 -4.44 -15.84
C GLU A 291 17.14 -4.09 -17.28
N ASN A 292 17.42 -2.80 -17.50
CA ASN A 292 17.86 -2.25 -18.78
C ASN A 292 18.61 -0.91 -18.57
N ALA A 293 18.73 -0.07 -19.59
CA ALA A 293 19.38 1.24 -19.48
C ALA A 293 18.61 2.24 -18.60
N GLU A 294 17.28 2.09 -18.46
CA GLU A 294 16.43 2.98 -17.66
C GLU A 294 16.17 2.43 -16.25
N TRP A 295 16.33 1.13 -16.04
CA TRP A 295 15.96 0.44 -14.81
C TRP A 295 17.10 -0.42 -14.31
N LYS A 296 17.57 -0.17 -13.09
CA LYS A 296 18.62 -0.93 -12.43
C LYS A 296 18.15 -1.46 -11.07
N PRO A 297 18.58 -2.67 -10.66
CA PRO A 297 18.21 -3.19 -9.35
C PRO A 297 18.89 -2.42 -8.23
N TYR A 298 18.11 -2.12 -7.18
CA TYR A 298 18.70 -1.72 -5.90
C TYR A 298 19.55 -2.85 -5.34
N ARG A 299 20.76 -2.52 -4.92
CA ARG A 299 21.71 -3.45 -4.29
C ARG A 299 21.87 -3.07 -2.82
N PHE A 300 21.16 -3.71 -1.92
CA PHE A 300 21.30 -3.49 -0.48
C PHE A 300 21.25 -4.82 0.28
N ALA A 301 22.14 -4.92 1.29
CA ALA A 301 22.22 -6.10 2.16
C ALA A 301 21.21 -6.03 3.30
N SER A 302 20.89 -4.82 3.78
CA SER A 302 19.99 -4.56 4.90
C SER A 302 19.28 -3.22 4.72
N ASN A 303 18.07 -3.09 5.30
CA ASN A 303 17.34 -1.83 5.49
C ASN A 303 17.23 -1.46 6.99
N LEU A 304 17.92 -2.18 7.87
CA LEU A 304 17.96 -1.87 9.30
C LEU A 304 18.93 -0.73 9.55
N ILE A 305 18.40 0.43 9.93
CA ILE A 305 19.20 1.63 10.15
C ILE A 305 20.32 1.37 11.19
N LEU A 306 21.54 1.69 10.81
CA LEU A 306 22.71 1.61 11.70
C LEU A 306 22.70 2.77 12.69
N SER A 307 22.99 2.44 13.95
CA SER A 307 23.13 3.46 15.00
C SER A 307 24.21 4.49 14.66
N GLY A 308 23.88 5.78 14.80
CA GLY A 308 24.80 6.89 14.53
C GLY A 308 25.03 7.21 13.04
N SER A 309 24.40 6.45 12.11
CA SER A 309 24.42 6.80 10.69
C SER A 309 23.69 8.12 10.44
N ALA A 310 23.84 8.69 9.23
CA ALA A 310 23.10 9.90 8.83
C ALA A 310 21.59 9.70 8.76
N LEU A 311 21.12 8.44 8.71
CA LEU A 311 19.70 8.08 8.67
C LEU A 311 19.13 7.72 10.06
N ASP A 312 19.96 7.72 11.12
CA ASP A 312 19.51 7.44 12.49
C ASP A 312 18.82 8.66 13.10
N LEU A 313 17.51 8.62 13.18
CA LEU A 313 16.67 9.68 13.73
C LEU A 313 16.30 9.46 15.22
N SER A 314 16.96 8.54 15.91
CA SER A 314 16.65 8.18 17.30
C SER A 314 16.73 9.36 18.28
N ALA A 315 17.52 10.39 17.96
CA ALA A 315 17.58 11.64 18.75
C ALA A 315 16.25 12.43 18.75
N GLN A 316 15.39 12.22 17.75
CA GLN A 316 14.07 12.85 17.68
C GLN A 316 13.01 12.09 18.49
N VAL A 317 13.34 10.95 19.07
CA VAL A 317 12.42 10.09 19.83
C VAL A 317 12.89 9.98 21.27
N PRO A 318 12.46 10.90 22.17
CA PRO A 318 12.73 10.82 23.61
C PRO A 318 12.19 9.54 24.21
N ARG A 319 12.90 8.99 25.21
CA ARG A 319 12.53 7.73 25.89
C ARG A 319 12.72 7.80 27.40
N PRO A 320 11.94 7.01 28.16
CA PRO A 320 10.83 6.16 27.72
C PRO A 320 9.58 6.98 27.35
N SER A 321 8.64 6.40 26.59
CA SER A 321 7.32 7.02 26.41
C SER A 321 6.59 7.09 27.76
N GLY A 322 5.84 8.20 27.96
CA GLY A 322 5.16 8.48 29.22
C GLY A 322 6.02 9.17 30.29
N ALA A 323 7.31 9.44 30.06
CA ALA A 323 8.15 10.19 31.00
C ALA A 323 7.60 11.61 31.28
N SER A 324 7.09 12.28 30.25
CA SER A 324 6.43 13.59 30.33
C SER A 324 4.91 13.51 30.64
N GLY A 325 4.43 12.37 31.11
CA GLY A 325 3.01 12.12 31.38
C GLY A 325 2.24 11.64 30.15
N ARG A 326 0.91 11.73 30.19
CA ARG A 326 0.04 11.36 29.07
C ARG A 326 0.08 12.39 27.96
N LEU A 327 -0.21 11.92 26.74
CA LEU A 327 -0.53 12.80 25.61
C LEU A 327 -1.92 13.42 25.83
N THR A 328 -2.02 14.72 25.68
CA THR A 328 -3.24 15.50 25.87
C THR A 328 -3.45 16.50 24.74
N ALA A 329 -4.63 17.15 24.72
CA ALA A 329 -4.94 18.23 23.79
C ALA A 329 -4.52 19.57 24.40
N GLY A 330 -3.64 20.30 23.71
CA GLY A 330 -3.28 21.68 24.04
C GLY A 330 -4.37 22.68 23.68
N ALA A 331 -4.27 23.88 24.21
CA ALA A 331 -5.26 24.96 24.03
C ALA A 331 -5.45 25.37 22.56
N ASP A 332 -4.41 25.26 21.75
CA ASP A 332 -4.39 25.63 20.34
C ASP A 332 -4.77 24.45 19.39
N GLY A 333 -5.20 23.33 19.94
CA GLY A 333 -5.49 22.10 19.19
C GLY A 333 -4.24 21.32 18.76
N SER A 334 -3.07 21.57 19.34
CA SER A 334 -1.90 20.70 19.21
C SER A 334 -1.95 19.55 20.22
N PHE A 335 -1.11 18.53 20.04
CA PHE A 335 -0.78 17.63 21.13
C PHE A 335 0.27 18.26 22.03
N VAL A 336 0.14 18.00 23.33
CA VAL A 336 1.12 18.33 24.36
C VAL A 336 1.20 17.17 25.37
N PHE A 337 2.24 17.12 26.18
CA PHE A 337 2.29 16.20 27.31
C PHE A 337 1.84 16.90 28.61
N GLU A 338 1.23 16.14 29.52
CA GLU A 338 0.72 16.66 30.81
C GLU A 338 1.72 17.50 31.59
N LYS A 339 3.01 17.09 31.60
CA LYS A 339 4.06 17.80 32.33
C LYS A 339 4.72 18.92 31.51
N GLU A 340 4.40 19.03 30.24
CA GLU A 340 4.97 19.99 29.29
C GLU A 340 3.85 20.63 28.42
N PRO A 341 2.84 21.27 29.05
CA PRO A 341 1.63 21.71 28.37
C PRO A 341 1.87 22.86 27.36
N GLU A 342 3.00 23.55 27.46
CA GLU A 342 3.38 24.63 26.56
C GLU A 342 4.20 24.17 25.35
N VAL A 343 4.57 22.88 25.30
CA VAL A 343 5.43 22.34 24.23
C VAL A 343 4.62 21.50 23.27
N PRO A 344 4.26 22.03 22.09
CA PRO A 344 3.55 21.24 21.07
C PRO A 344 4.40 20.09 20.58
N VAL A 345 3.78 18.92 20.45
CA VAL A 345 4.46 17.72 19.95
C VAL A 345 3.76 17.18 18.70
N ARG A 346 4.55 16.57 17.82
CA ARG A 346 4.08 15.86 16.63
C ARG A 346 4.60 14.45 16.67
N LEU A 347 3.78 13.49 16.26
CA LEU A 347 4.11 12.08 16.32
C LEU A 347 4.07 11.47 14.91
N LEU A 348 5.23 11.13 14.37
CA LEU A 348 5.31 10.31 13.16
C LEU A 348 5.25 8.84 13.56
N GLY A 349 4.58 8.02 12.75
CA GLY A 349 4.45 6.60 13.05
C GLY A 349 4.02 5.75 11.88
N THR A 350 3.67 4.52 12.21
CA THR A 350 3.21 3.53 11.24
C THR A 350 2.06 2.71 11.80
N ASN A 351 1.27 2.12 10.93
CA ASN A 351 0.42 1.00 11.30
C ASN A 351 0.88 -0.29 10.58
N GLY A 352 0.36 -1.42 11.02
CA GLY A 352 0.86 -2.70 10.56
C GLY A 352 2.14 -3.08 11.30
N ILE A 353 1.95 -3.80 12.41
CA ILE A 353 3.04 -4.37 13.20
C ILE A 353 3.49 -5.65 12.51
N GLY A 354 4.64 -5.63 11.84
CA GLY A 354 5.21 -6.78 11.13
C GLY A 354 5.74 -7.88 12.07
N LEU A 355 5.16 -8.02 13.25
CA LEU A 355 5.48 -9.04 14.24
C LEU A 355 4.45 -10.17 14.22
N TRP A 356 4.93 -11.34 14.55
CA TRP A 356 4.14 -12.56 14.52
C TRP A 356 3.80 -13.02 15.94
N PHE A 357 2.61 -12.71 16.37
CA PHE A 357 2.12 -12.88 17.74
C PHE A 357 2.00 -14.34 18.19
N ASN A 358 2.02 -15.29 17.29
CA ASN A 358 1.98 -16.73 17.62
C ASN A 358 3.36 -17.36 17.85
N ARG A 359 4.43 -16.56 17.98
CA ARG A 359 5.76 -17.03 18.40
C ARG A 359 5.82 -17.29 19.91
N PRO A 360 6.75 -18.18 20.36
CA PRO A 360 7.08 -18.28 21.79
C PRO A 360 7.41 -16.90 22.38
N ALA A 361 7.04 -16.66 23.64
CA ALA A 361 7.15 -15.34 24.26
C ALA A 361 8.55 -14.74 24.16
N GLU A 362 9.59 -15.53 24.41
CA GLU A 362 10.97 -15.06 24.36
C GLU A 362 11.44 -14.68 22.95
N GLU A 363 11.03 -15.44 21.94
CA GLU A 363 11.31 -15.10 20.56
C GLU A 363 10.54 -13.85 20.14
N PHE A 364 9.27 -13.75 20.53
CA PHE A 364 8.45 -12.57 20.29
C PHE A 364 9.08 -11.32 20.92
N ARG A 365 9.55 -11.41 22.17
CA ARG A 365 10.23 -10.31 22.87
C ARG A 365 11.48 -9.84 22.12
N ARG A 366 12.32 -10.75 21.65
CA ARG A 366 13.50 -10.37 20.84
C ARG A 366 13.11 -9.61 19.58
N ASN A 367 12.07 -10.07 18.89
CA ASN A 367 11.57 -9.43 17.67
C ASN A 367 10.88 -8.09 17.98
N ALA A 368 10.10 -7.99 19.04
CA ALA A 368 9.46 -6.75 19.49
C ALA A 368 10.50 -5.68 19.85
N ARG A 369 11.57 -6.08 20.55
CA ARG A 369 12.70 -5.19 20.84
C ARG A 369 13.39 -4.68 19.59
N ARG A 370 13.69 -5.56 18.63
CA ARG A 370 14.28 -5.16 17.33
C ARG A 370 13.35 -4.22 16.58
N PHE A 371 12.06 -4.50 16.58
CA PHE A 371 11.03 -3.64 15.98
C PHE A 371 11.03 -2.25 16.63
N ALA A 372 10.97 -2.17 17.97
CA ALA A 372 10.95 -0.92 18.70
C ALA A 372 12.23 -0.09 18.46
N GLN A 373 13.41 -0.73 18.50
CA GLN A 373 14.69 -0.09 18.21
C GLN A 373 14.76 0.45 16.78
N GLN A 374 14.29 -0.34 15.81
CA GLN A 374 14.26 0.09 14.40
C GLN A 374 13.24 1.21 14.20
N ALA A 375 12.06 1.12 14.80
CA ALA A 375 11.06 2.17 14.76
C ALA A 375 11.62 3.51 15.29
N ARG A 376 12.34 3.47 16.42
CA ARG A 376 13.00 4.64 17.00
C ARG A 376 14.05 5.25 16.06
N ARG A 377 14.90 4.40 15.43
CA ARG A 377 15.91 4.87 14.46
C ARG A 377 15.29 5.49 13.20
N LEU A 378 14.11 5.01 12.79
CA LEU A 378 13.33 5.61 11.70
C LEU A 378 12.60 6.90 12.12
N GLY A 379 12.70 7.31 13.39
CA GLY A 379 12.06 8.50 13.92
C GLY A 379 10.58 8.28 14.31
N TYR A 380 10.08 7.06 14.30
CA TYR A 380 8.68 6.79 14.68
C TYR A 380 8.48 6.92 16.18
N ARG A 381 7.46 7.67 16.57
CA ARG A 381 7.04 7.91 17.97
C ARG A 381 5.70 7.28 18.33
N ILE A 382 4.93 6.79 17.34
CA ILE A 382 3.63 6.18 17.57
C ILE A 382 3.42 5.00 16.64
N VAL A 383 2.76 3.94 17.14
CA VAL A 383 2.37 2.76 16.35
C VAL A 383 0.88 2.51 16.56
N ARG A 384 0.14 2.32 15.47
CA ARG A 384 -1.28 1.97 15.51
C ARG A 384 -1.46 0.45 15.43
N THR A 385 -2.33 -0.09 16.27
CA THR A 385 -2.53 -1.54 16.43
C THR A 385 -3.58 -2.13 15.46
N HIS A 386 -3.86 -1.44 14.37
CA HIS A 386 -4.87 -1.85 13.41
C HIS A 386 -4.75 -3.31 12.96
N GLY A 387 -5.84 -4.06 13.02
CA GLY A 387 -5.98 -5.40 12.48
C GLY A 387 -5.40 -6.53 13.32
N TYR A 388 -4.89 -6.25 14.50
CA TYR A 388 -4.22 -7.27 15.33
C TYR A 388 -4.92 -7.53 16.65
N LEU A 389 -5.32 -6.49 17.38
CA LEU A 389 -5.82 -6.63 18.74
C LEU A 389 -7.06 -7.51 18.81
N ASP A 390 -8.07 -7.19 18.04
CA ASP A 390 -9.33 -7.91 17.98
C ASP A 390 -9.20 -9.33 17.41
N ARG A 391 -8.29 -9.55 16.46
CA ARG A 391 -8.06 -10.89 15.87
C ARG A 391 -7.31 -11.84 16.78
N MET A 392 -6.48 -11.31 17.64
CA MET A 392 -5.49 -12.09 18.38
C MET A 392 -5.83 -12.23 19.85
N CYS A 393 -6.44 -11.22 20.47
CA CYS A 393 -6.76 -11.24 21.89
C CYS A 393 -8.18 -11.68 22.17
N LEU A 394 -9.12 -11.38 21.26
CA LEU A 394 -10.54 -11.63 21.49
C LEU A 394 -10.98 -12.85 20.66
N ASN A 395 -11.64 -13.81 21.29
CA ASN A 395 -12.16 -14.97 20.59
C ASN A 395 -13.40 -14.62 19.77
N THR A 396 -13.73 -15.49 18.81
CA THR A 396 -14.90 -15.36 17.94
C THR A 396 -16.07 -16.26 18.33
N GLY A 397 -16.00 -16.92 19.52
CA GLY A 397 -17.06 -17.79 20.02
C GLY A 397 -18.26 -17.04 20.60
N ALA A 398 -19.32 -17.74 20.95
CA ALA A 398 -20.50 -17.16 21.62
C ALA A 398 -20.09 -16.55 22.97
N ASP A 399 -19.21 -17.21 23.72
CA ASP A 399 -18.66 -16.68 24.96
C ASP A 399 -17.50 -15.74 24.65
N LEU A 400 -17.63 -14.49 25.00
CA LEU A 400 -16.57 -13.51 24.84
C LEU A 400 -15.42 -13.82 25.82
N LYS A 401 -14.24 -14.11 25.28
CA LYS A 401 -13.03 -14.46 26.07
C LYS A 401 -11.81 -13.78 25.48
N ILE A 402 -10.84 -13.52 26.33
CA ILE A 402 -9.49 -13.11 25.91
C ILE A 402 -8.59 -14.31 25.80
N ASP A 403 -7.77 -14.34 24.75
CA ASP A 403 -6.67 -15.27 24.63
C ASP A 403 -5.49 -14.77 25.50
N PRO A 404 -5.14 -15.48 26.60
CA PRO A 404 -4.13 -15.01 27.53
C PRO A 404 -2.72 -15.02 26.93
N GLU A 405 -2.43 -15.92 26.00
CA GLU A 405 -1.12 -15.95 25.33
C GLU A 405 -0.96 -14.77 24.39
N MET A 406 -1.99 -14.46 23.63
CA MET A 406 -1.96 -13.29 22.73
C MET A 406 -1.93 -11.99 23.53
N LEU A 407 -2.65 -11.88 24.63
CA LEU A 407 -2.59 -10.74 25.52
C LEU A 407 -1.17 -10.54 26.07
N ASN A 408 -0.52 -11.61 26.53
CA ASN A 408 0.87 -11.55 26.97
C ASN A 408 1.84 -11.05 25.88
N ARG A 409 1.58 -11.35 24.57
CA ARG A 409 2.39 -10.78 23.48
C ARG A 409 2.17 -9.28 23.34
N TRP A 410 0.95 -8.81 23.54
CA TRP A 410 0.64 -7.37 23.59
C TRP A 410 1.33 -6.68 24.76
N ASP A 411 1.32 -7.28 25.94
CA ASP A 411 2.02 -6.76 27.09
C ASP A 411 3.52 -6.60 26.85
N ILE A 412 4.14 -7.62 26.25
CA ILE A 412 5.56 -7.57 25.84
C ILE A 412 5.79 -6.44 24.82
N LEU A 413 4.91 -6.28 23.84
CA LEU A 413 5.05 -5.25 22.82
C LEU A 413 4.94 -3.85 23.43
N ILE A 414 3.98 -3.62 24.32
CA ILE A 414 3.80 -2.35 25.03
C ILE A 414 5.08 -2.00 25.81
N ASP A 415 5.63 -2.95 26.54
CA ASP A 415 6.86 -2.79 27.33
C ASP A 415 8.07 -2.43 26.45
N GLU A 416 8.30 -3.15 25.34
CA GLU A 416 9.43 -2.89 24.45
C GLU A 416 9.28 -1.57 23.69
N LEU A 417 8.07 -1.20 23.26
CA LEU A 417 7.79 0.09 22.62
C LEU A 417 7.99 1.25 23.61
N LYS A 418 7.48 1.11 24.84
CA LYS A 418 7.65 2.10 25.91
C LYS A 418 9.11 2.42 26.18
N LYS A 419 9.96 1.39 26.31
CA LYS A 419 11.41 1.55 26.53
C LYS A 419 12.10 2.37 25.44
N GLU A 420 11.64 2.29 24.22
CA GLU A 420 12.21 3.00 23.07
C GLU A 420 11.51 4.33 22.76
N GLY A 421 10.58 4.78 23.61
CA GLY A 421 9.92 6.09 23.49
C GLY A 421 8.74 6.13 22.54
N ILE A 422 8.16 4.97 22.23
CA ILE A 422 7.09 4.83 21.22
C ILE A 422 5.75 4.68 21.91
N TYR A 423 4.79 5.49 21.51
CA TYR A 423 3.40 5.47 21.96
C TYR A 423 2.55 4.51 21.13
N LEU A 424 1.37 4.16 21.67
CA LEU A 424 0.40 3.33 20.97
C LEU A 424 -0.89 4.10 20.69
N HIS A 425 -1.41 3.90 19.49
CA HIS A 425 -2.77 4.20 19.10
C HIS A 425 -3.53 2.86 19.02
N VAL A 426 -4.40 2.62 19.98
CA VAL A 426 -5.11 1.34 20.15
C VAL A 426 -6.42 1.37 19.41
N THR A 427 -6.58 0.50 18.41
CA THR A 427 -7.85 0.23 17.72
C THR A 427 -8.53 -0.94 18.39
N LEU A 428 -9.69 -0.73 19.01
CA LEU A 428 -10.39 -1.79 19.76
C LEU A 428 -11.02 -2.82 18.82
N LEU A 429 -11.64 -2.37 17.72
CA LEU A 429 -12.29 -3.24 16.74
C LEU A 429 -11.79 -2.91 15.33
N SER A 430 -11.25 -3.88 14.59
CA SER A 430 -10.75 -3.68 13.22
C SER A 430 -11.54 -4.48 12.19
N PHE A 431 -11.51 -5.81 12.28
CA PHE A 431 -12.05 -6.68 11.24
C PHE A 431 -12.94 -7.79 11.77
N VAL A 432 -12.83 -8.15 13.03
CA VAL A 432 -13.43 -9.36 13.55
C VAL A 432 -14.84 -9.10 14.03
N LEU A 433 -15.70 -9.99 13.60
CA LEU A 433 -17.04 -10.13 14.11
C LEU A 433 -16.97 -11.20 15.19
N TYR A 434 -17.19 -10.83 16.42
CA TYR A 434 -17.15 -11.75 17.53
C TYR A 434 -18.52 -12.40 17.73
N GLY A 435 -18.52 -13.71 17.95
CA GLY A 435 -19.68 -14.47 18.26
C GLY A 435 -20.58 -14.80 17.05
N ASP A 436 -21.60 -15.56 17.32
CA ASP A 436 -22.61 -15.95 16.33
C ASP A 436 -23.56 -14.79 16.10
N SER A 437 -23.36 -14.09 14.99
CA SER A 437 -24.36 -13.17 14.45
C SER A 437 -25.30 -13.92 13.51
N GLU A 438 -26.50 -13.40 13.30
CA GLU A 438 -27.39 -13.89 12.26
C GLU A 438 -26.65 -13.99 10.92
N ALA A 439 -26.86 -15.07 10.17
CA ALA A 439 -26.12 -15.33 8.94
C ALA A 439 -26.20 -14.18 7.92
N ALA A 440 -27.35 -13.46 7.91
CA ALA A 440 -27.57 -12.30 7.06
C ALA A 440 -26.76 -11.06 7.44
N MET A 441 -26.22 -11.01 8.67
CA MET A 441 -25.49 -9.86 9.22
C MET A 441 -23.98 -10.15 9.42
N LYS A 442 -23.45 -11.24 8.84
CA LYS A 442 -22.03 -11.65 9.03
C LYS A 442 -21.00 -10.75 8.37
N ASP A 443 -21.40 -9.84 7.51
CA ASP A 443 -20.45 -8.88 6.89
C ASP A 443 -20.12 -7.74 7.84
N ARG A 444 -18.83 -7.41 7.95
CA ARG A 444 -18.32 -6.32 8.79
C ARG A 444 -18.98 -4.96 8.48
N ARG A 445 -19.43 -4.72 7.23
CA ARG A 445 -20.10 -3.46 6.86
C ARG A 445 -21.46 -3.35 7.52
N CYS A 446 -22.18 -4.46 7.67
CA CYS A 446 -23.44 -4.48 8.39
C CYS A 446 -23.24 -4.13 9.86
N HIS A 447 -22.26 -4.75 10.54
CA HIS A 447 -21.95 -4.43 11.94
C HIS A 447 -21.48 -3.00 12.14
N LYS A 448 -20.62 -2.48 11.24
CA LYS A 448 -20.25 -1.06 11.27
C LYS A 448 -21.47 -0.13 11.18
N LEU A 449 -22.45 -0.49 10.35
CA LEU A 449 -23.68 0.26 10.20
C LEU A 449 -24.58 0.12 11.43
N MET A 450 -24.74 -1.11 11.96
CA MET A 450 -25.57 -1.35 13.17
C MET A 450 -25.03 -0.59 14.39
N ALA A 451 -23.73 -0.38 14.50
CA ALA A 451 -23.15 0.41 15.58
C ALA A 451 -23.64 1.89 15.61
N TYR A 452 -24.10 2.44 14.48
CA TYR A 452 -24.79 3.76 14.44
C TYR A 452 -26.26 3.67 14.86
N LEU A 453 -26.87 2.51 14.66
CA LEU A 453 -28.28 2.30 14.96
C LEU A 453 -28.52 1.85 16.41
N ASP A 454 -27.48 1.91 17.24
CA ASP A 454 -27.55 1.46 18.63
C ASP A 454 -27.71 -0.05 18.77
N GLY A 455 -26.99 -0.82 17.94
CA GLY A 455 -26.99 -2.27 17.99
C GLY A 455 -26.46 -2.77 19.35
N GLU A 456 -27.28 -3.47 20.10
CA GLU A 456 -26.93 -3.98 21.43
C GLU A 456 -25.77 -4.98 21.33
N TRP A 457 -25.77 -5.81 20.30
CA TRP A 457 -24.73 -6.81 20.04
C TRP A 457 -23.34 -6.17 19.84
N GLU A 458 -23.24 -5.09 19.06
CA GLU A 458 -22.00 -4.36 18.81
C GLU A 458 -21.53 -3.62 20.08
N THR A 459 -22.47 -3.06 20.80
CA THR A 459 -22.20 -2.32 22.05
C THR A 459 -21.68 -3.23 23.16
N GLU A 460 -22.22 -4.42 23.30
CA GLU A 460 -21.77 -5.44 24.28
C GLU A 460 -20.32 -5.87 24.01
N ARG A 461 -19.98 -6.10 22.75
CA ARG A 461 -18.62 -6.49 22.36
C ARG A 461 -17.60 -5.38 22.60
N LEU A 462 -17.99 -4.16 22.32
CA LEU A 462 -17.15 -3.01 22.64
C LEU A 462 -16.92 -2.87 24.15
N ARG A 463 -18.00 -3.01 24.94
CA ARG A 463 -17.92 -2.96 26.40
C ARG A 463 -17.03 -4.06 26.96
N PHE A 464 -17.16 -5.27 26.43
CA PHE A 464 -16.29 -6.39 26.78
C PHE A 464 -14.83 -6.06 26.46
N ALA A 465 -14.52 -5.65 25.23
CA ALA A 465 -13.15 -5.34 24.80
C ALA A 465 -12.53 -4.23 25.67
N ALA A 466 -13.25 -3.13 25.90
CA ALA A 466 -12.77 -2.03 26.73
C ALA A 466 -12.48 -2.48 28.16
N ASN A 467 -13.41 -3.17 28.83
CA ASN A 467 -13.21 -3.63 30.21
C ASN A 467 -12.09 -4.65 30.34
N ALA A 468 -12.04 -5.63 29.42
CA ALA A 468 -11.07 -6.71 29.49
C ALA A 468 -9.65 -6.22 29.23
N LEU A 469 -9.45 -5.25 28.35
CA LEU A 469 -8.13 -4.73 28.02
C LEU A 469 -7.70 -3.62 28.99
N PHE A 470 -8.52 -2.61 29.25
CA PHE A 470 -8.07 -1.47 30.04
C PHE A 470 -7.91 -1.78 31.52
N ARG A 471 -8.64 -2.75 32.09
CA ARG A 471 -8.45 -3.18 33.48
C ARG A 471 -7.35 -4.22 33.65
N HIS A 472 -6.86 -4.80 32.57
CA HIS A 472 -5.74 -5.74 32.60
C HIS A 472 -4.45 -5.04 33.04
N VAL A 473 -3.75 -5.64 33.99
CA VAL A 473 -2.43 -5.18 34.48
C VAL A 473 -1.35 -5.85 33.66
N ASN A 474 -0.57 -5.07 32.92
CA ASN A 474 0.58 -5.56 32.19
C ASN A 474 1.67 -6.00 33.17
N PRO A 475 2.06 -7.28 33.19
CA PRO A 475 3.03 -7.80 34.17
C PRO A 475 4.45 -7.25 34.00
N TYR A 476 4.77 -6.66 32.85
CA TYR A 476 6.10 -6.13 32.54
C TYR A 476 6.25 -4.66 32.88
N THR A 477 5.19 -3.86 32.73
CA THR A 477 5.18 -2.44 33.11
C THR A 477 4.65 -2.20 34.52
N GLY A 478 3.93 -3.17 35.12
CA GLY A 478 3.27 -3.06 36.41
C GLY A 478 2.04 -2.16 36.40
N LEU A 479 1.61 -1.66 35.26
CA LEU A 479 0.49 -0.73 35.12
C LEU A 479 -0.71 -1.41 34.45
N ALA A 480 -1.91 -1.07 34.88
CA ALA A 480 -3.09 -1.40 34.10
C ALA A 480 -3.05 -0.62 32.75
N TRP A 481 -3.56 -1.20 31.66
CA TRP A 481 -3.55 -0.52 30.36
C TRP A 481 -4.22 0.86 30.42
N LYS A 482 -5.27 1.02 31.23
CA LYS A 482 -5.92 2.32 31.46
C LYS A 482 -4.99 3.36 32.08
N ASP A 483 -4.03 2.91 32.89
CA ASP A 483 -3.07 3.76 33.62
C ASP A 483 -1.73 3.92 32.87
N GLU A 484 -1.53 3.16 31.75
CA GLU A 484 -0.30 3.18 30.95
C GLU A 484 -0.24 4.44 30.06
N PRO A 485 0.66 5.41 30.33
CA PRO A 485 0.74 6.64 29.53
C PRO A 485 1.27 6.40 28.12
N ALA A 486 1.92 5.27 27.83
CA ALA A 486 2.33 4.90 26.50
C ALA A 486 1.12 4.59 25.59
N ILE A 487 -0.03 4.22 26.14
CA ILE A 487 -1.31 4.13 25.41
C ILE A 487 -1.87 5.54 25.27
N ALA A 488 -1.60 6.18 24.14
CA ALA A 488 -1.85 7.59 23.92
C ALA A 488 -3.27 7.90 23.40
N ILE A 489 -3.76 7.09 22.46
CA ILE A 489 -5.05 7.31 21.76
C ILE A 489 -5.78 5.97 21.71
N VAL A 490 -7.10 6.00 21.91
CA VAL A 490 -8.00 4.85 21.77
C VAL A 490 -9.01 5.14 20.67
N GLU A 491 -9.08 4.24 19.72
CA GLU A 491 -9.98 4.28 18.59
C GLU A 491 -11.05 3.19 18.70
N TYR A 492 -12.25 3.51 18.25
CA TYR A 492 -13.40 2.62 18.35
C TYR A 492 -13.34 1.48 17.35
N TYR A 493 -13.73 1.77 16.13
CA TYR A 493 -13.88 0.80 15.06
C TYR A 493 -13.15 1.29 13.82
N ASN A 494 -12.23 0.46 13.30
CA ASN A 494 -11.51 0.83 12.08
C ASN A 494 -12.46 1.04 10.91
N GLU A 495 -12.37 2.20 10.27
CA GLU A 495 -13.12 2.55 9.07
C GLU A 495 -14.63 2.40 9.22
N GLN A 496 -15.15 2.86 10.33
CA GLN A 496 -16.59 3.02 10.51
C GLN A 496 -17.03 4.23 9.67
N GLU A 497 -17.42 3.96 8.44
CA GLU A 497 -17.82 4.99 7.48
C GLU A 497 -19.34 5.23 7.52
N LEU A 498 -19.72 6.48 7.42
CA LEU A 498 -21.09 6.91 7.21
C LEU A 498 -21.11 7.98 6.11
N GLY A 499 -20.83 7.58 4.89
CA GLY A 499 -20.92 8.41 3.70
C GLY A 499 -21.98 7.87 2.75
N LEU A 500 -22.49 8.74 1.88
CA LEU A 500 -23.57 8.39 0.95
C LEU A 500 -23.24 7.15 0.10
N ASN A 501 -22.03 7.09 -0.46
CA ASN A 501 -21.59 5.97 -1.28
C ASN A 501 -21.51 4.64 -0.50
N PHE A 502 -21.06 4.69 0.75
CA PHE A 502 -20.98 3.51 1.60
C PHE A 502 -22.38 2.98 1.93
N LEU A 503 -23.27 3.86 2.35
CA LEU A 503 -24.64 3.49 2.69
C LEU A 503 -25.38 2.90 1.49
N SER A 504 -25.43 3.60 0.36
CA SER A 504 -26.09 3.14 -0.85
C SER A 504 -25.62 1.76 -1.28
N ARG A 505 -24.31 1.52 -1.27
CA ARG A 505 -23.73 0.21 -1.62
C ARG A 505 -24.09 -0.87 -0.60
N THR A 506 -23.93 -0.58 0.71
CA THR A 506 -24.20 -1.56 1.77
C THR A 506 -25.66 -1.96 1.79
N LEU A 507 -26.57 -1.02 1.70
CA LEU A 507 -28.01 -1.29 1.73
C LEU A 507 -28.50 -1.98 0.44
N LYS A 508 -27.82 -1.79 -0.68
CA LYS A 508 -28.08 -2.53 -1.91
C LYS A 508 -27.63 -4.00 -1.82
N GLU A 509 -26.45 -4.23 -1.25
CA GLU A 509 -25.84 -5.56 -1.18
C GLU A 509 -26.42 -6.42 -0.03
N TYR A 510 -26.94 -5.81 1.04
CA TYR A 510 -27.39 -6.49 2.26
C TYR A 510 -28.84 -6.17 2.61
N PRO A 511 -29.83 -6.93 2.11
CA PRO A 511 -31.26 -6.71 2.37
C PRO A 511 -31.63 -6.69 3.84
N ALA A 512 -31.04 -7.57 4.67
CA ALA A 512 -31.33 -7.58 6.12
C ALA A 512 -30.89 -6.27 6.82
N ALA A 513 -29.72 -5.72 6.46
CA ALA A 513 -29.28 -4.43 6.98
C ALA A 513 -30.19 -3.29 6.50
N ARG A 514 -30.67 -3.36 5.26
CA ARG A 514 -31.63 -2.39 4.73
C ARG A 514 -32.94 -2.37 5.51
N GLU A 515 -33.55 -3.54 5.77
CA GLU A 515 -34.81 -3.60 6.53
C GLU A 515 -34.62 -3.08 7.96
N ARG A 516 -33.49 -3.42 8.63
CA ARG A 516 -33.19 -2.84 9.95
C ARG A 516 -33.10 -1.31 9.92
N VAL A 517 -32.41 -0.75 8.92
CA VAL A 517 -32.32 0.72 8.78
C VAL A 517 -33.70 1.34 8.58
N LYS A 518 -34.57 0.73 7.77
CA LYS A 518 -35.97 1.17 7.59
C LYS A 518 -36.72 1.20 8.91
N GLU A 519 -36.67 0.11 9.68
CA GLU A 519 -37.32 0.00 10.98
C GLU A 519 -36.88 1.11 11.95
N TYR A 520 -35.54 1.29 12.09
CA TYR A 520 -35.00 2.34 12.95
C TYR A 520 -35.36 3.73 12.47
N PHE A 521 -35.36 3.97 11.16
CA PHE A 521 -35.72 5.27 10.62
C PHE A 521 -37.24 5.58 10.80
N ALA A 522 -38.10 4.61 10.54
CA ALA A 522 -39.53 4.75 10.74
C ALA A 522 -39.86 5.05 12.23
N LYS A 523 -39.24 4.29 13.14
CA LYS A 523 -39.40 4.52 14.58
C LYS A 523 -38.95 5.93 14.98
N TRP A 524 -37.75 6.35 14.52
CA TRP A 524 -37.20 7.66 14.79
C TRP A 524 -38.08 8.80 14.23
N GLN A 525 -38.65 8.64 13.01
CA GLN A 525 -39.57 9.61 12.43
C GLN A 525 -40.84 9.72 13.27
N MET A 526 -41.42 8.59 13.68
CA MET A 526 -42.64 8.58 14.52
C MET A 526 -42.40 9.28 15.85
N GLU A 527 -41.30 8.97 16.53
CA GLU A 527 -40.93 9.60 17.82
C GLU A 527 -40.69 11.11 17.68
N ARG A 528 -40.14 11.57 16.58
CA ARG A 528 -39.71 12.96 16.40
C ARG A 528 -40.78 13.85 15.76
N TYR A 529 -41.54 13.31 14.82
CA TYR A 529 -42.45 14.07 13.98
C TYR A 529 -43.91 13.58 14.07
N GLY A 530 -44.16 12.47 14.73
CA GLY A 530 -45.50 11.86 14.83
C GLY A 530 -46.00 11.19 13.55
N ASN A 531 -45.18 11.13 12.50
CA ASN A 531 -45.54 10.50 11.23
C ASN A 531 -44.31 9.96 10.50
N VAL A 532 -44.54 9.02 9.57
CA VAL A 532 -43.50 8.44 8.70
C VAL A 532 -43.74 8.90 7.26
N THR A 533 -42.80 9.56 6.65
CA THR A 533 -42.91 10.12 5.28
C THR A 533 -41.89 9.52 4.31
N ALA A 534 -40.77 9.04 4.81
CA ALA A 534 -39.69 8.41 4.00
C ALA A 534 -39.41 7.01 4.49
N GLU A 535 -39.17 6.09 3.57
CA GLU A 535 -38.88 4.68 3.90
C GLU A 535 -37.41 4.37 4.17
N LEU A 536 -36.49 5.00 3.49
CA LEU A 536 -35.06 4.67 3.57
C LEU A 536 -34.18 5.94 3.54
N PRO A 537 -33.33 6.18 4.56
CA PRO A 537 -32.61 7.45 4.70
C PRO A 537 -31.31 7.48 3.88
N VAL A 538 -31.36 7.26 2.56
CA VAL A 538 -30.19 7.26 1.65
C VAL A 538 -30.40 8.02 0.36
N ASP A 539 -31.59 8.51 0.11
CA ASP A 539 -31.92 9.33 -1.05
C ASP A 539 -31.90 10.82 -0.65
N LEU A 540 -30.76 11.47 -0.81
CA LEU A 540 -30.61 12.90 -0.50
C LEU A 540 -31.30 13.82 -1.52
N THR A 541 -32.24 13.27 -2.28
CA THR A 541 -33.10 14.02 -3.20
C THR A 541 -34.54 14.13 -2.70
N GLY A 542 -35.34 14.95 -2.87
CA GLY A 542 -36.70 14.98 -2.44
C GLY A 542 -37.01 15.77 -1.14
N ALA A 543 -38.26 15.74 -0.73
CA ALA A 543 -38.79 16.56 0.40
C ALA A 543 -38.26 16.10 1.76
N ASP A 544 -37.90 14.82 1.90
CA ASP A 544 -37.52 14.23 3.18
C ASP A 544 -36.02 14.24 3.48
N ARG A 545 -35.19 14.83 2.59
CA ARG A 545 -33.73 14.88 2.81
C ARG A 545 -33.32 15.57 4.12
N GLU A 546 -34.11 16.49 4.63
CA GLU A 546 -33.85 17.11 5.92
C GLU A 546 -33.96 16.08 7.06
N ARG A 547 -35.04 15.24 7.03
CA ARG A 547 -35.22 14.17 8.01
C ARG A 547 -34.10 13.12 7.92
N GLU A 548 -33.70 12.75 6.71
CA GLU A 548 -32.58 11.84 6.48
C GLU A 548 -31.26 12.40 7.06
N ALA A 549 -30.98 13.67 6.83
CA ALA A 549 -29.79 14.34 7.35
C ALA A 549 -29.80 14.40 8.89
N GLU A 550 -30.93 14.75 9.50
CA GLU A 550 -31.10 14.79 10.95
C GLU A 550 -30.97 13.39 11.59
N PHE A 551 -31.55 12.38 10.94
CA PHE A 551 -31.42 11.00 11.40
C PHE A 551 -29.95 10.57 11.49
N TRP A 552 -29.20 10.67 10.40
CA TRP A 552 -27.80 10.25 10.38
C TRP A 552 -26.90 11.09 11.28
N LEU A 553 -27.17 12.39 11.38
CA LEU A 553 -26.48 13.24 12.35
C LEU A 553 -26.73 12.74 13.78
N SER A 554 -28.00 12.45 14.13
CA SER A 554 -28.35 11.93 15.45
C SER A 554 -27.65 10.58 15.74
N ARG A 555 -27.59 9.68 14.74
CA ARG A 555 -26.94 8.36 14.90
C ARG A 555 -25.44 8.47 15.07
N ALA A 556 -24.77 9.29 14.27
CA ALA A 556 -23.33 9.53 14.42
C ALA A 556 -23.00 10.10 15.82
N ARG A 557 -23.81 11.04 16.32
CA ARG A 557 -23.61 11.62 17.66
C ARG A 557 -23.82 10.60 18.78
N ILE A 558 -24.90 9.83 18.73
CA ILE A 558 -25.19 8.77 19.73
C ILE A 558 -24.07 7.72 19.75
N SER A 559 -23.61 7.27 18.58
CA SER A 559 -22.52 6.29 18.49
C SER A 559 -21.22 6.83 19.09
N ALA A 560 -20.85 8.08 18.78
CA ALA A 560 -19.63 8.71 19.33
C ALA A 560 -19.69 8.90 20.85
N GLN A 561 -20.83 9.37 21.34
CA GLN A 561 -21.08 9.55 22.77
C GLN A 561 -20.96 8.21 23.52
N LYS A 562 -21.69 7.19 23.07
CA LYS A 562 -21.70 5.86 23.66
C LYS A 562 -20.32 5.22 23.72
N PHE A 563 -19.55 5.36 22.64
CA PHE A 563 -18.15 4.92 22.63
C PHE A 563 -17.33 5.59 23.73
N GLY A 564 -17.41 6.91 23.81
CA GLY A 564 -16.71 7.67 24.87
C GLY A 564 -17.09 7.20 26.27
N GLU A 565 -18.40 7.02 26.54
CA GLU A 565 -18.92 6.55 27.84
C GLU A 565 -18.41 5.16 28.20
N ILE A 566 -18.39 4.21 27.25
CA ILE A 566 -17.90 2.84 27.47
C ILE A 566 -16.41 2.84 27.81
N VAL A 567 -15.60 3.59 27.07
CA VAL A 567 -14.16 3.67 27.30
C VAL A 567 -13.85 4.35 28.63
N ARG A 568 -14.58 5.39 29.00
CA ARG A 568 -14.46 6.06 30.31
C ARG A 568 -14.90 5.16 31.45
N ALA A 569 -16.00 4.39 31.30
CA ALA A 569 -16.45 3.40 32.30
C ALA A 569 -15.45 2.27 32.53
N ALA A 570 -14.66 1.91 31.51
CA ALA A 570 -13.52 0.99 31.63
C ALA A 570 -12.32 1.61 32.35
N GLY A 571 -12.35 2.92 32.66
CA GLY A 571 -11.36 3.66 33.43
C GLY A 571 -10.28 4.35 32.60
N TYR A 572 -10.31 4.34 31.28
CA TYR A 572 -9.30 5.00 30.45
C TYR A 572 -9.50 6.52 30.40
N PRO A 573 -8.54 7.34 30.92
CA PRO A 573 -8.70 8.79 31.00
C PRO A 573 -8.19 9.54 29.74
N GLY A 574 -7.44 8.87 28.84
CA GLY A 574 -6.72 9.48 27.72
C GLY A 574 -7.61 9.89 26.54
N LEU A 575 -6.96 10.15 25.43
CA LEU A 575 -7.60 10.64 24.21
C LEU A 575 -8.41 9.55 23.49
N VAL A 576 -9.59 9.89 22.98
CA VAL A 576 -10.46 8.99 22.20
C VAL A 576 -10.75 9.55 20.82
N ALA A 577 -10.75 8.66 19.83
CA ALA A 577 -11.05 8.93 18.42
C ALA A 577 -12.19 7.99 17.95
N PRO A 578 -13.44 8.45 17.85
CA PRO A 578 -14.56 7.57 17.52
C PRO A 578 -14.56 7.11 16.05
N TYR A 579 -14.07 7.94 15.14
CA TYR A 579 -14.12 7.71 13.69
C TYR A 579 -12.79 8.06 13.04
N ASN A 580 -12.40 7.31 11.99
CA ASN A 580 -11.10 7.48 11.35
C ASN A 580 -11.11 7.54 9.81
N ILE A 581 -12.25 7.36 9.14
CA ILE A 581 -12.27 7.44 7.68
C ILE A 581 -13.27 8.46 7.15
N SER A 582 -14.39 8.63 7.84
CA SER A 582 -15.47 9.45 7.32
C SER A 582 -15.16 10.94 7.36
N LYS A 583 -15.39 11.58 6.24
CA LYS A 583 -15.21 13.02 6.01
C LYS A 583 -16.53 13.79 5.98
N SER A 584 -17.66 13.11 6.27
CA SER A 584 -18.97 13.74 6.28
C SER A 584 -19.10 14.78 7.39
N LEU A 585 -19.89 15.81 7.14
CA LEU A 585 -20.17 16.87 8.13
C LEU A 585 -20.87 16.34 9.38
N GLY A 586 -21.67 15.28 9.25
CA GLY A 586 -22.28 14.61 10.41
C GLY A 586 -21.26 13.98 11.35
N HIS A 587 -20.21 13.34 10.79
CA HIS A 587 -19.10 12.82 11.62
C HIS A 587 -18.24 13.94 12.20
N CYS A 588 -18.03 15.02 11.44
CA CYS A 588 -17.33 16.21 11.96
C CYS A 588 -18.07 16.79 13.15
N ALA A 589 -19.40 16.92 13.07
CA ALA A 589 -20.26 17.38 14.16
C ALA A 589 -20.20 16.43 15.38
N ALA A 590 -20.27 15.11 15.16
CA ALA A 590 -20.14 14.13 16.24
C ALA A 590 -18.77 14.16 16.92
N ARG A 591 -17.68 14.33 16.15
CA ARG A 591 -16.33 14.52 16.70
C ARG A 591 -16.20 15.83 17.47
N TRP A 592 -16.83 16.90 16.98
CA TRP A 592 -16.85 18.19 17.67
C TRP A 592 -17.40 18.08 19.10
N GLU A 593 -18.49 17.32 19.28
CA GLU A 593 -19.17 17.21 20.56
C GLU A 593 -18.61 16.13 21.50
N PHE A 594 -18.04 15.04 20.95
CA PHE A 594 -17.74 13.84 21.75
C PHE A 594 -16.31 13.31 21.63
N ALA A 595 -15.48 13.84 20.72
CA ALA A 595 -14.11 13.38 20.52
C ALA A 595 -13.08 14.36 21.05
N GLN A 596 -11.95 13.86 21.54
CA GLN A 596 -10.78 14.67 21.87
C GLN A 596 -9.79 14.75 20.73
N VAL A 597 -9.88 13.86 19.74
CA VAL A 597 -8.99 13.80 18.57
C VAL A 597 -9.80 13.59 17.31
N GLY A 598 -9.55 14.42 16.29
CA GLY A 598 -10.02 14.18 14.92
C GLY A 598 -9.09 13.23 14.19
N ASP A 599 -9.66 12.27 13.44
CA ASP A 599 -8.88 11.27 12.70
C ASP A 599 -9.46 11.07 11.30
N CYS A 600 -8.57 10.84 10.31
CA CYS A 600 -8.95 10.46 8.95
C CYS A 600 -7.94 9.53 8.31
N HIS A 601 -8.40 8.71 7.35
CA HIS A 601 -7.55 7.96 6.44
C HIS A 601 -7.42 8.68 5.09
N ALA A 602 -6.26 8.54 4.44
CA ALA A 602 -5.93 9.21 3.20
C ALA A 602 -5.09 8.34 2.27
N TYR A 603 -5.69 7.86 1.19
CA TYR A 603 -4.98 7.09 0.16
C TYR A 603 -5.08 7.77 -1.19
N PHE A 604 -3.94 7.87 -1.89
CA PHE A 604 -3.96 8.23 -3.30
C PHE A 604 -3.96 6.97 -4.15
N GLN A 605 -4.98 6.83 -5.01
CA GLN A 605 -5.15 5.70 -5.91
C GLN A 605 -5.26 4.35 -5.19
N HIS A 606 -6.22 4.19 -4.29
CA HIS A 606 -6.47 2.89 -3.65
C HIS A 606 -6.74 1.81 -4.71
N PRO A 607 -5.98 0.68 -4.71
CA PRO A 607 -6.11 -0.34 -5.73
C PRO A 607 -7.48 -1.03 -5.67
N SER A 608 -8.10 -1.26 -6.83
CA SER A 608 -9.45 -1.85 -6.92
C SER A 608 -9.52 -3.29 -6.39
N ASN A 609 -8.43 -4.04 -6.45
CA ASN A 609 -8.33 -5.43 -5.98
C ASN A 609 -6.95 -5.76 -5.38
N TRP A 610 -6.44 -4.90 -4.48
CA TRP A 610 -5.12 -5.05 -3.86
C TRP A 610 -4.01 -5.25 -4.91
N SER A 611 -3.05 -6.13 -4.66
CA SER A 611 -1.96 -6.46 -5.59
C SER A 611 -2.27 -7.68 -6.48
N ARG A 612 -3.53 -7.90 -6.82
CA ARG A 612 -3.95 -9.00 -7.68
C ARG A 612 -4.04 -8.55 -9.15
N SER A 613 -3.88 -9.49 -10.07
CA SER A 613 -4.07 -9.24 -11.49
C SER A 613 -5.47 -8.67 -11.76
N GLY A 614 -5.55 -7.69 -12.66
CA GLY A 614 -6.76 -6.92 -12.93
C GLY A 614 -6.99 -5.74 -12.00
N SER A 615 -6.18 -5.57 -10.95
CA SER A 615 -6.27 -4.40 -10.08
C SER A 615 -5.79 -3.14 -10.79
N VAL A 616 -6.41 -2.01 -10.48
CA VAL A 616 -6.15 -0.71 -11.12
C VAL A 616 -5.66 0.31 -10.10
N VAL A 617 -4.56 1.00 -10.45
CA VAL A 617 -4.02 2.20 -9.77
C VAL A 617 -3.69 3.21 -10.85
N SER A 618 -4.38 4.35 -10.90
CA SER A 618 -4.15 5.37 -11.92
C SER A 618 -2.72 5.94 -11.85
N PRO A 619 -2.03 6.14 -12.98
CA PRO A 619 -0.68 6.71 -13.03
C PRO A 619 -0.69 8.25 -12.96
N GLU A 620 -1.58 8.84 -12.20
CA GLU A 620 -1.69 10.28 -12.01
C GLU A 620 -0.77 10.78 -10.90
N SER A 621 -0.31 12.03 -11.02
CA SER A 621 0.38 12.75 -9.95
C SER A 621 -0.62 13.26 -8.92
N SER A 622 -0.35 13.04 -7.65
CA SER A 622 -1.18 13.56 -6.57
C SER A 622 -1.11 15.10 -6.49
N ILE A 623 0.02 15.69 -6.84
CA ILE A 623 0.18 17.15 -6.95
C ILE A 623 -0.70 17.68 -8.07
N SER A 624 -0.71 17.04 -9.25
CA SER A 624 -1.58 17.48 -10.35
C SER A 624 -3.07 17.31 -10.05
N ALA A 625 -3.44 16.33 -9.24
CA ALA A 625 -4.80 16.18 -8.70
C ALA A 625 -5.14 17.22 -7.61
N GLY A 626 -4.18 18.08 -7.23
CA GLY A 626 -4.36 19.05 -6.16
C GLY A 626 -4.35 18.43 -4.77
N ALA A 627 -3.64 17.31 -4.60
CA ALA A 627 -3.50 16.60 -3.33
C ALA A 627 -4.85 16.30 -2.64
N ASP A 628 -5.83 15.89 -3.40
CA ASP A 628 -7.23 15.72 -2.96
C ASP A 628 -7.37 14.75 -1.78
N TYR A 629 -6.58 13.66 -1.75
CA TYR A 629 -6.57 12.70 -0.64
C TYR A 629 -6.07 13.33 0.67
N TRP A 630 -5.09 14.23 0.63
CA TRP A 630 -4.63 14.99 1.78
C TRP A 630 -5.66 16.07 2.17
N ARG A 631 -6.14 16.88 1.21
CA ARG A 631 -7.10 17.98 1.46
C ARG A 631 -8.42 17.48 2.00
N SER A 632 -8.95 16.38 1.49
CA SER A 632 -10.20 15.81 1.97
C SER A 632 -10.12 15.40 3.44
N SER A 633 -8.93 15.01 3.91
CA SER A 633 -8.71 14.69 5.33
C SER A 633 -8.53 15.96 6.16
N PHE A 634 -7.60 16.82 5.79
CA PHE A 634 -7.33 18.07 6.53
C PHE A 634 -8.48 19.09 6.44
N GLY A 635 -9.34 18.99 5.43
CA GLY A 635 -10.60 19.72 5.33
C GLY A 635 -11.63 19.37 6.41
N THR A 636 -11.42 18.31 7.18
CA THR A 636 -12.27 17.93 8.34
C THR A 636 -11.68 18.32 9.69
N ARG A 637 -10.54 19.01 9.70
CA ARG A 637 -9.87 19.45 10.91
C ARG A 637 -10.77 20.42 11.68
N LEU A 638 -11.01 20.12 12.97
CA LEU A 638 -11.83 20.90 13.85
C LEU A 638 -11.00 21.92 14.65
N ALA A 639 -11.54 23.11 14.86
CA ALA A 639 -10.88 24.13 15.66
C ALA A 639 -10.66 23.67 17.10
N GLY A 640 -9.47 23.95 17.65
CA GLY A 640 -9.11 23.58 19.03
C GLY A 640 -8.96 22.08 19.30
N GLN A 641 -9.02 21.21 18.26
CA GLN A 641 -8.91 19.76 18.40
C GLN A 641 -7.65 19.25 17.70
N PRO A 642 -6.83 18.42 18.36
CA PRO A 642 -5.75 17.71 17.69
C PRO A 642 -6.29 16.86 16.53
N PHE A 643 -5.54 16.84 15.43
CA PHE A 643 -5.94 16.11 14.24
C PHE A 643 -4.84 15.15 13.82
N ILE A 644 -5.23 13.91 13.51
CA ILE A 644 -4.30 12.86 13.06
C ILE A 644 -4.75 12.29 11.72
N VAL A 645 -3.80 11.71 11.01
CA VAL A 645 -4.05 10.82 9.88
C VAL A 645 -3.48 9.46 10.24
N SER A 646 -4.34 8.58 10.73
CA SER A 646 -3.93 7.28 11.28
C SER A 646 -3.63 6.23 10.21
N GLU A 647 -4.02 6.49 8.95
CA GLU A 647 -3.58 5.76 7.78
C GLU A 647 -3.42 6.70 6.58
N TYR A 648 -2.24 6.67 5.97
CA TYR A 648 -2.06 7.30 4.67
C TYR A 648 -1.06 6.50 3.83
N ASN A 649 -1.24 6.53 2.51
CA ASN A 649 -0.26 6.00 1.56
C ASN A 649 -0.54 6.54 0.15
N HIS A 650 0.46 6.43 -0.70
CA HIS A 650 0.38 6.59 -2.14
C HIS A 650 0.63 5.20 -2.73
N SER A 651 -0.42 4.59 -3.30
CA SER A 651 -0.43 3.17 -3.64
C SER A 651 0.63 2.80 -4.69
N TYR A 652 1.32 1.68 -4.46
CA TYR A 652 2.23 1.06 -5.43
C TYR A 652 1.36 0.55 -6.58
N TRP A 653 1.91 0.71 -7.58
CA TRP A 653 2.57 0.97 -8.79
C TRP A 653 2.30 2.36 -9.42
N ASN A 654 1.77 3.32 -8.68
CA ASN A 654 1.71 4.69 -9.16
C ASN A 654 3.16 5.24 -9.32
N PRO A 655 3.50 5.87 -10.47
CA PRO A 655 4.87 6.34 -10.74
C PRO A 655 5.28 7.57 -9.91
N TYR A 656 4.33 8.25 -9.25
CA TYR A 656 4.55 9.48 -8.48
C TYR A 656 4.57 9.26 -6.96
N ARG A 657 4.82 8.04 -6.49
CA ARG A 657 4.85 7.73 -5.05
C ARG A 657 5.84 8.58 -4.26
N TYR A 658 6.88 9.11 -4.88
CA TYR A 658 7.84 10.04 -4.29
C TYR A 658 7.22 11.35 -3.80
N GLU A 659 6.02 11.71 -4.25
CA GLU A 659 5.30 12.91 -3.79
C GLU A 659 4.76 12.76 -2.36
N CYS A 660 4.48 11.52 -1.91
CA CYS A 660 3.77 11.23 -0.67
C CYS A 660 4.45 11.81 0.57
N GLY A 661 5.72 11.50 0.79
CA GLY A 661 6.44 11.92 1.99
C GLY A 661 6.66 13.43 2.06
N LEU A 662 6.96 14.04 0.91
CA LEU A 662 7.12 15.50 0.79
C LEU A 662 5.79 16.22 1.08
N LEU A 663 4.70 15.78 0.45
CA LEU A 663 3.37 16.38 0.59
C LEU A 663 2.84 16.29 2.02
N PHE A 664 2.82 15.07 2.58
CA PHE A 664 2.31 14.86 3.95
C PHE A 664 3.19 15.54 4.98
N GLY A 665 4.52 15.42 4.85
CA GLY A 665 5.45 16.06 5.76
C GLY A 665 5.28 17.58 5.81
N ALA A 666 5.23 18.21 4.65
CA ALA A 666 5.16 19.67 4.55
C ALA A 666 3.79 20.22 4.99
N TYR A 667 2.73 19.81 4.32
CA TYR A 667 1.43 20.42 4.55
C TYR A 667 0.77 20.00 5.87
N SER A 668 1.05 18.80 6.39
CA SER A 668 0.54 18.43 7.70
C SER A 668 1.23 19.19 8.84
N ALA A 669 2.52 19.50 8.69
CA ALA A 669 3.23 20.39 9.61
C ALA A 669 2.66 21.82 9.54
N PHE A 670 2.45 22.33 8.34
CA PHE A 670 1.87 23.64 8.08
C PHE A 670 0.48 23.81 8.71
N GLN A 671 -0.36 22.76 8.63
CA GLN A 671 -1.69 22.76 9.24
C GLN A 671 -1.69 22.47 10.74
N GLY A 672 -0.54 22.20 11.36
CA GLY A 672 -0.47 21.85 12.77
C GLY A 672 -1.09 20.47 13.07
N GLY A 673 -0.93 19.50 12.16
CA GLY A 673 -1.31 18.10 12.40
C GLY A 673 -0.60 17.53 13.63
N GLY A 674 -1.28 16.67 14.40
CA GLY A 674 -0.76 16.07 15.62
C GLY A 674 -0.01 14.76 15.39
N ALA A 675 -0.53 13.88 14.54
CA ALA A 675 0.14 12.62 14.18
C ALA A 675 -0.10 12.20 12.73
N LEU A 676 0.90 11.50 12.19
CA LEU A 676 0.84 10.87 10.86
C LEU A 676 1.30 9.41 10.99
N MET A 677 0.50 8.45 10.57
CA MET A 677 0.84 7.03 10.60
C MET A 677 0.73 6.42 9.21
N ILE A 678 1.89 6.07 8.62
CA ILE A 678 1.94 5.49 7.27
C ILE A 678 1.37 4.07 7.25
N HIS A 679 0.55 3.73 6.31
CA HIS A 679 0.02 2.38 6.09
C HIS A 679 0.72 1.71 4.89
N SER A 680 1.35 0.55 5.03
CA SER A 680 1.53 -0.26 6.22
C SER A 680 2.95 -0.82 6.29
N GLY A 681 3.32 -1.30 7.48
CA GLY A 681 4.61 -1.96 7.66
C GLY A 681 5.79 -1.01 7.45
N GLY A 682 5.77 0.19 8.05
CA GLY A 682 6.87 1.14 7.96
C GLY A 682 8.16 0.64 8.61
N VAL A 683 8.05 -0.30 9.54
CA VAL A 683 9.18 -0.97 10.19
C VAL A 683 9.29 -2.39 9.67
N GLU A 684 10.38 -2.68 8.98
CA GLU A 684 10.70 -4.00 8.49
C GLU A 684 11.93 -4.55 9.22
N VAL A 685 11.76 -5.63 9.94
CA VAL A 685 12.84 -6.33 10.66
C VAL A 685 13.16 -7.69 10.05
N GLY A 686 12.39 -8.08 9.06
CA GLY A 686 12.53 -9.29 8.27
C GLY A 686 13.38 -9.09 7.00
N ASN A 687 13.33 -10.06 6.09
CA ASN A 687 13.86 -9.90 4.75
C ASN A 687 12.93 -9.00 3.94
N PRO A 688 13.45 -7.97 3.25
CA PRO A 688 12.62 -7.16 2.37
C PRO A 688 11.99 -8.06 1.29
N GLY A 689 10.66 -8.05 1.23
CA GLY A 689 9.89 -8.75 0.21
C GLY A 689 9.83 -7.96 -1.11
N ARG A 690 9.04 -8.46 -2.05
CA ARG A 690 8.62 -7.67 -3.21
C ARG A 690 7.64 -6.57 -2.76
N LEU A 691 7.49 -5.55 -3.58
CA LEU A 691 6.52 -4.49 -3.33
C LEU A 691 5.09 -4.98 -3.53
N HIS A 692 4.23 -4.57 -2.63
CA HIS A 692 2.77 -4.69 -2.68
C HIS A 692 2.14 -3.30 -2.68
N CYS A 693 0.83 -3.22 -2.89
CA CYS A 693 0.11 -1.95 -3.02
C CYS A 693 0.40 -0.93 -1.90
N PHE A 694 0.64 -1.37 -0.68
CA PHE A 694 0.90 -0.51 0.46
C PHE A 694 2.29 -0.69 1.09
N SER A 695 3.24 -1.33 0.41
CA SER A 695 4.60 -1.54 0.95
C SER A 695 5.28 -0.22 1.31
N VAL A 696 5.81 -0.13 2.53
CA VAL A 696 6.61 0.99 3.03
C VAL A 696 8.01 0.53 3.40
N GLY A 697 8.18 -0.31 4.40
CA GLY A 697 9.51 -0.75 4.88
C GLY A 697 10.31 -1.58 3.87
N HIS A 698 9.65 -2.19 2.87
CA HIS A 698 10.30 -2.87 1.77
C HIS A 698 10.72 -1.94 0.61
N SER A 699 10.18 -0.71 0.58
CA SER A 699 10.32 0.25 -0.51
C SER A 699 11.43 1.24 -0.20
N PRO A 700 12.56 1.26 -0.94
CA PRO A 700 13.59 2.29 -0.80
C PRO A 700 13.03 3.71 -0.97
N LEU A 701 12.14 3.88 -1.95
CA LEU A 701 11.49 5.13 -2.23
C LEU A 701 10.63 5.62 -1.05
N MET A 702 9.77 4.75 -0.49
CA MET A 702 8.94 5.13 0.64
C MET A 702 9.74 5.34 1.93
N ALA A 703 10.82 4.60 2.14
CA ALA A 703 11.73 4.83 3.26
C ALA A 703 12.33 6.25 3.21
N ALA A 704 12.75 6.70 2.02
CA ALA A 704 13.24 8.08 1.83
C ALA A 704 12.12 9.12 2.03
N GLY A 705 10.90 8.83 1.59
CA GLY A 705 9.73 9.67 1.86
C GLY A 705 9.45 9.79 3.36
N GLN A 706 9.58 8.71 4.14
CA GLN A 706 9.39 8.74 5.59
C GLN A 706 10.51 9.50 6.32
N PHE A 707 11.76 9.41 5.85
CA PHE A 707 12.84 10.26 6.32
C PHE A 707 12.49 11.76 6.15
N LEU A 708 12.02 12.16 4.96
CA LEU A 708 11.58 13.54 4.71
C LEU A 708 10.38 13.93 5.59
N THR A 709 9.40 13.06 5.74
CA THR A 709 8.26 13.31 6.64
C THR A 709 8.73 13.54 8.08
N ALA A 710 9.69 12.77 8.57
CA ALA A 710 10.26 12.97 9.91
C ALA A 710 10.90 14.36 10.06
N GLN A 711 11.65 14.82 9.07
CA GLN A 711 12.31 16.13 9.13
C GLN A 711 11.31 17.28 9.02
N LEU A 712 10.41 17.23 8.04
CA LEU A 712 9.47 18.31 7.77
C LEU A 712 8.38 18.42 8.84
N PHE A 713 7.80 17.27 9.24
CA PHE A 713 6.67 17.20 10.15
C PHE A 713 7.09 17.09 11.61
N GLN A 714 7.76 15.99 12.01
CA GLN A 714 8.02 15.70 13.41
C GLN A 714 9.11 16.60 14.00
N ARG A 715 10.25 16.80 13.31
CA ARG A 715 11.26 17.78 13.71
C ARG A 715 10.76 19.22 13.58
N GLY A 716 9.74 19.45 12.77
CA GLY A 716 9.10 20.75 12.61
C GLY A 716 9.92 21.73 11.78
N ASP A 717 10.53 21.28 10.66
CA ASP A 717 11.24 22.17 9.76
C ASP A 717 10.28 23.13 9.07
N VAL A 718 9.08 22.67 8.71
CA VAL A 718 8.01 23.52 8.20
C VAL A 718 7.25 24.15 9.37
N ARG A 719 7.13 25.47 9.33
CA ARG A 719 6.38 26.24 10.33
C ARG A 719 4.87 26.04 10.17
N ARG A 720 4.17 25.99 11.30
CA ARG A 720 2.71 26.06 11.30
C ARG A 720 2.27 27.43 10.77
N SER A 721 1.17 27.46 10.03
CA SER A 721 0.55 28.72 9.62
C SER A 721 0.28 29.62 10.83
N PRO A 722 0.69 30.90 10.80
CA PRO A 722 0.38 31.86 11.85
C PRO A 722 -1.09 32.31 11.82
N HIS A 723 -1.79 32.14 10.69
CA HIS A 723 -3.17 32.57 10.52
C HIS A 723 -4.12 31.37 10.52
N ARG A 724 -5.39 31.64 10.87
CA ARG A 724 -6.44 30.65 10.91
C ARG A 724 -7.68 31.06 10.12
N ILE A 725 -8.08 30.24 9.18
CA ILE A 725 -9.36 30.32 8.47
C ILE A 725 -10.34 29.40 9.16
N ALA A 726 -11.49 29.90 9.57
CA ALA A 726 -12.58 29.12 10.13
C ALA A 726 -13.75 28.99 9.16
N VAL A 727 -14.32 27.77 9.06
CA VAL A 727 -15.53 27.49 8.30
C VAL A 727 -16.66 27.15 9.30
N PRO A 728 -17.53 28.10 9.65
CA PRO A 728 -18.65 27.86 10.54
C PRO A 728 -19.76 27.08 9.80
N VAL A 729 -20.04 25.86 10.27
CA VAL A 729 -21.10 24.99 9.75
C VAL A 729 -22.27 25.04 10.71
N THR A 730 -23.42 25.61 10.28
CA THR A 730 -24.66 25.72 11.06
C THR A 730 -25.51 24.46 10.94
N ARG A 731 -26.40 24.22 11.90
CA ARG A 731 -27.42 23.15 11.83
C ARG A 731 -28.32 23.32 10.61
N GLU A 732 -28.68 24.55 10.30
CA GLU A 732 -29.49 24.85 9.14
C GLU A 732 -28.79 24.49 7.83
N PHE A 733 -27.49 24.80 7.70
CA PHE A 733 -26.68 24.37 6.53
C PHE A 733 -26.70 22.84 6.38
N MET A 734 -26.49 22.09 7.45
CA MET A 734 -26.53 20.62 7.44
C MET A 734 -27.94 20.09 7.11
N ARG A 735 -28.98 20.69 7.63
CA ARG A 735 -30.37 20.27 7.46
C ARG A 735 -30.87 20.48 6.03
N ARG A 736 -30.70 21.69 5.48
CA ARG A 736 -31.26 22.11 4.17
C ARG A 736 -30.84 21.27 3.01
N ASN A 737 -29.68 20.66 3.04
CA ASN A 737 -29.09 19.98 1.90
C ASN A 737 -28.80 18.50 2.14
N GLY A 738 -29.24 17.91 3.24
CA GLY A 738 -28.86 16.54 3.59
C GLY A 738 -27.38 16.36 3.86
N ASN A 739 -26.69 17.42 4.30
CA ASN A 739 -25.23 17.50 4.30
C ASN A 739 -24.55 16.65 5.37
N SER A 740 -25.33 16.00 6.27
CA SER A 740 -24.73 15.09 7.27
C SER A 740 -23.97 13.92 6.66
N LEU A 741 -24.31 13.51 5.43
CA LEU A 741 -23.62 12.42 4.70
C LEU A 741 -22.59 12.92 3.69
N LEU A 742 -22.45 14.23 3.52
CA LEU A 742 -21.56 14.86 2.56
C LEU A 742 -20.45 15.64 3.28
N ALA A 743 -19.37 15.92 2.57
CA ALA A 743 -18.23 16.69 3.06
C ALA A 743 -18.26 18.14 2.56
N LEU A 744 -17.38 19.00 3.06
CA LEU A 744 -17.17 20.34 2.52
C LEU A 744 -16.81 20.31 1.03
N ASP A 745 -17.16 21.40 0.35
CA ASP A 745 -16.86 21.58 -1.07
C ASP A 745 -15.35 21.44 -1.37
N ASN A 746 -15.03 20.75 -2.48
CA ASN A 746 -13.67 20.48 -2.92
C ASN A 746 -12.85 21.77 -3.09
N ALA A 747 -13.42 22.82 -3.69
CA ALA A 747 -12.71 24.10 -3.88
C ALA A 747 -12.40 24.78 -2.55
N GLN A 748 -13.29 24.67 -1.56
CA GLN A 748 -13.07 25.26 -0.24
C GLN A 748 -11.87 24.65 0.48
N THR A 749 -11.66 23.34 0.35
CA THR A 749 -10.51 22.66 0.98
C THR A 749 -9.15 23.09 0.41
N MET A 750 -9.12 23.79 -0.76
CA MET A 750 -7.89 24.40 -1.30
C MET A 750 -7.33 25.49 -0.38
N LEU A 751 -8.18 26.11 0.45
CA LEU A 751 -7.74 27.12 1.43
C LEU A 751 -6.74 26.53 2.45
N ALA A 752 -6.74 25.21 2.66
CA ALA A 752 -5.76 24.53 3.51
C ALA A 752 -4.30 24.56 2.98
N PHE A 753 -4.09 24.93 1.73
CA PHE A 753 -2.74 25.17 1.21
C PHE A 753 -2.20 26.56 1.57
N LEU A 754 -3.10 27.49 1.90
CA LEU A 754 -2.79 28.92 2.02
C LEU A 754 -2.58 29.38 3.46
N ALA A 755 -3.41 28.89 4.39
CA ALA A 755 -3.34 29.21 5.82
C ALA A 755 -3.88 28.05 6.67
N GLY A 756 -3.80 28.14 7.98
CA GLY A 756 -4.40 27.19 8.92
C GLY A 756 -5.91 27.10 8.68
N PHE A 757 -6.42 25.91 8.40
CA PHE A 757 -7.82 25.67 8.03
C PHE A 757 -8.51 24.86 9.11
N SER A 758 -9.75 25.24 9.50
CA SER A 758 -10.55 24.49 10.47
C SER A 758 -12.03 24.66 10.25
N VAL A 759 -12.79 23.62 10.63
CA VAL A 759 -14.26 23.61 10.65
C VAL A 759 -14.73 23.85 12.08
N GLU A 760 -15.82 24.57 12.22
CA GLU A 760 -16.47 24.88 13.48
C GLU A 760 -17.95 24.58 13.43
N PHE A 761 -18.53 24.19 14.56
CA PHE A 761 -19.97 23.99 14.73
C PHE A 761 -20.46 24.89 15.87
N PRO A 762 -20.68 26.20 15.62
CA PRO A 762 -20.94 27.16 16.69
C PRO A 762 -22.25 26.93 17.48
N GLU A 763 -23.17 26.16 16.91
CA GLU A 763 -24.47 25.83 17.54
C GLU A 763 -24.43 24.50 18.30
N LEU A 764 -23.30 23.80 18.34
CA LEU A 764 -23.10 22.54 19.07
C LEU A 764 -22.13 22.73 20.23
N ALA A 765 -22.36 21.99 21.32
CA ALA A 765 -21.41 21.96 22.43
C ALA A 765 -20.07 21.35 21.98
N SER A 766 -18.94 21.97 22.33
CA SER A 766 -17.62 21.44 21.99
C SER A 766 -17.12 20.48 23.08
N ALA A 767 -16.52 19.35 22.67
CA ALA A 767 -15.81 18.45 23.57
C ALA A 767 -14.51 19.07 24.13
N GLN A 768 -14.01 20.14 23.48
CA GLN A 768 -12.82 20.84 23.93
C GLN A 768 -13.16 21.79 25.08
N LYS A 769 -12.37 21.70 26.14
CA LYS A 769 -12.55 22.52 27.35
C LYS A 769 -11.99 23.96 27.22
N ASN A 770 -11.02 24.12 26.31
CA ASN A 770 -10.35 25.39 26.07
C ASN A 770 -11.17 26.30 25.15
N PRO A 771 -11.08 27.62 25.29
CA PRO A 771 -11.62 28.57 24.35
C PRO A 771 -11.06 28.32 22.95
N LEU A 772 -11.91 28.44 21.93
CA LEU A 772 -11.45 28.30 20.55
C LEU A 772 -10.44 29.39 20.20
N PRO A 773 -9.37 29.04 19.46
CA PRO A 773 -8.46 30.04 18.93
C PRO A 773 -9.22 31.02 18.03
N LYS A 774 -8.90 32.30 18.10
CA LYS A 774 -9.51 33.34 17.26
C LYS A 774 -9.23 33.03 15.77
N ALA A 775 -10.25 33.17 14.93
CA ALA A 775 -10.09 33.11 13.48
C ALA A 775 -9.69 34.49 12.93
N ASP A 776 -8.70 34.51 12.01
CA ASP A 776 -8.31 35.70 11.28
C ASP A 776 -9.27 35.97 10.11
N LEU A 777 -9.92 34.92 9.61
CA LEU A 777 -10.94 34.97 8.59
C LEU A 777 -12.00 33.89 8.80
N GLN A 778 -13.27 34.27 8.81
CA GLN A 778 -14.39 33.35 8.73
C GLN A 778 -14.90 33.28 7.29
N VAL A 779 -15.02 32.05 6.77
CA VAL A 779 -15.46 31.78 5.40
C VAL A 779 -16.68 30.85 5.46
N PRO A 780 -17.86 31.30 5.02
CA PRO A 780 -19.02 30.42 5.00
C PRO A 780 -18.78 29.21 4.10
N PRO A 781 -19.48 28.06 4.35
CA PRO A 781 -19.38 26.91 3.48
C PRO A 781 -19.74 27.27 2.03
N PHE A 782 -18.88 26.89 1.07
CA PHE A 782 -19.15 27.09 -0.36
C PHE A 782 -20.22 26.15 -0.89
N GLY A 783 -20.41 25.00 -0.22
CA GLY A 783 -21.30 23.92 -0.58
C GLY A 783 -20.79 22.61 -0.03
N VAL A 784 -21.22 21.53 -0.65
CA VAL A 784 -20.84 20.17 -0.25
C VAL A 784 -20.34 19.37 -1.44
N SER A 785 -19.51 18.39 -1.15
CA SER A 785 -19.00 17.39 -2.10
C SER A 785 -19.27 15.99 -1.59
N ASN A 786 -19.54 15.06 -2.49
CA ASN A 786 -19.48 13.64 -2.20
C ASN A 786 -18.02 13.20 -2.28
N ILE A 787 -17.58 12.39 -1.32
CA ILE A 787 -16.22 11.87 -1.25
C ILE A 787 -16.29 10.34 -1.28
N PHE A 788 -15.54 9.71 -2.19
CA PHE A 788 -15.31 8.27 -2.11
C PHE A 788 -14.48 7.94 -0.88
N SER A 789 -14.68 6.72 -0.34
CA SER A 789 -13.78 6.19 0.67
C SER A 789 -12.33 6.39 0.24
N HIS A 790 -11.46 6.75 1.16
CA HIS A 790 -10.04 7.03 0.94
C HIS A 790 -9.66 8.41 0.37
N GLY A 791 -10.62 9.29 0.11
CA GLY A 791 -10.33 10.71 -0.05
C GLY A 791 -10.43 11.30 -1.45
N TRP A 792 -11.01 10.60 -2.42
CA TRP A 792 -11.28 11.19 -3.72
C TRP A 792 -12.60 11.93 -3.69
N PHE A 793 -12.60 13.16 -4.22
CA PHE A 793 -13.82 13.87 -4.49
C PHE A 793 -14.47 13.30 -5.77
N SER A 794 -15.63 12.65 -5.62
CA SER A 794 -16.48 12.42 -6.76
C SER A 794 -17.08 13.77 -7.15
N SER A 795 -16.86 14.18 -8.36
CA SER A 795 -17.28 15.47 -8.89
C SER A 795 -18.64 15.93 -8.40
N VAL A 796 -18.69 17.00 -7.71
CA VAL A 796 -19.62 18.12 -7.89
C VAL A 796 -19.08 19.28 -7.08
N THR A 797 -18.12 19.98 -7.61
CA THR A 797 -17.94 21.38 -7.23
C THR A 797 -19.22 22.09 -7.62
N GLY A 798 -19.88 22.72 -6.67
CA GLY A 798 -21.06 23.54 -6.96
C GLY A 798 -20.70 24.53 -8.07
N LYS A 799 -21.61 24.75 -9.02
CA LYS A 799 -21.43 25.82 -10.01
C LYS A 799 -21.14 27.12 -9.27
N GLY A 800 -19.95 27.69 -9.41
CA GLY A 800 -19.52 28.94 -8.74
C GLY A 800 -18.50 28.78 -7.61
N SER A 801 -18.21 27.57 -7.08
CA SER A 801 -17.24 27.38 -5.98
C SER A 801 -15.82 27.90 -6.33
N SER A 802 -15.40 27.79 -7.59
CA SER A 802 -14.12 28.36 -8.05
C SER A 802 -14.09 29.89 -7.93
N GLY A 803 -15.20 30.57 -8.23
CA GLY A 803 -15.31 32.03 -8.05
C GLY A 803 -15.31 32.44 -6.58
N LEU A 804 -15.89 31.62 -5.69
CA LEU A 804 -15.83 31.86 -4.24
C LEU A 804 -14.38 31.69 -3.73
N LEU A 805 -13.66 30.72 -4.20
CA LEU A 805 -12.23 30.53 -3.85
C LEU A 805 -11.40 31.75 -4.26
N GLN A 806 -11.56 32.25 -5.50
CA GLN A 806 -10.86 33.46 -5.98
C GLN A 806 -11.18 34.71 -5.14
N LYS A 807 -12.47 34.93 -4.81
CA LYS A 807 -12.91 36.02 -3.92
C LYS A 807 -12.28 35.88 -2.52
N THR A 808 -12.25 34.70 -1.96
CA THR A 808 -11.66 34.44 -0.64
C THR A 808 -10.15 34.72 -0.67
N VAL A 809 -9.43 34.28 -1.71
CA VAL A 809 -7.99 34.59 -1.86
C VAL A 809 -7.74 36.08 -1.97
N ALA A 810 -8.56 36.81 -2.72
CA ALA A 810 -8.48 38.27 -2.79
C ALA A 810 -8.69 38.91 -1.40
N GLN A 811 -9.70 38.46 -0.64
CA GLN A 811 -9.95 38.91 0.72
C GLN A 811 -8.78 38.58 1.66
N MET A 812 -8.15 37.41 1.55
CA MET A 812 -6.96 37.04 2.33
C MET A 812 -5.80 37.99 2.09
N LYS A 813 -5.58 38.42 0.83
CA LYS A 813 -4.59 39.43 0.48
C LYS A 813 -4.94 40.80 1.08
N THR A 814 -6.18 41.23 0.95
CA THR A 814 -6.66 42.49 1.55
C THR A 814 -6.52 42.51 3.06
N ASN A 815 -6.76 41.40 3.73
CA ASN A 815 -6.65 41.29 5.19
C ASN A 815 -5.20 41.05 5.67
N GLY A 816 -4.23 40.98 4.80
CA GLY A 816 -2.82 40.73 5.15
C GLY A 816 -2.49 39.29 5.59
N ILE A 817 -3.40 38.36 5.42
CA ILE A 817 -3.17 36.91 5.67
C ILE A 817 -2.18 36.37 4.64
N LEU A 818 -2.33 36.78 3.39
CA LEU A 818 -1.36 36.54 2.33
C LEU A 818 -0.68 37.87 1.97
N SER A 819 0.63 37.87 1.78
CA SER A 819 1.34 39.04 1.33
C SER A 819 0.88 39.47 -0.09
N THR A 820 1.11 40.71 -0.45
CA THR A 820 0.81 41.22 -1.81
C THR A 820 1.57 40.44 -2.89
N GLU A 821 2.79 39.97 -2.55
CA GLU A 821 3.70 39.21 -3.42
C GLU A 821 3.41 37.71 -3.48
N ASN A 822 2.44 37.21 -2.66
CA ASN A 822 2.09 35.83 -2.64
C ASN A 822 1.60 35.35 -4.02
N ARG A 823 2.21 34.31 -4.53
CA ARG A 823 2.06 33.79 -5.90
C ARG A 823 0.78 33.03 -6.15
N THR A 824 -0.10 32.93 -5.16
CA THR A 824 -1.36 32.17 -5.29
C THR A 824 -2.22 32.70 -6.42
N ALA A 825 -2.58 31.79 -7.34
CA ALA A 825 -3.42 32.01 -8.51
C ALA A 825 -4.34 30.80 -8.71
N PRO A 826 -5.52 30.77 -8.07
CA PRO A 826 -6.43 29.61 -8.08
C PRO A 826 -6.84 29.17 -9.49
N GLU A 827 -7.01 30.08 -10.42
CA GLU A 827 -7.34 29.81 -11.83
C GLU A 827 -6.23 29.05 -12.57
N ARG A 828 -4.98 29.22 -12.13
CA ARG A 828 -3.80 28.49 -12.62
C ARG A 828 -3.45 27.30 -11.73
N ARG A 829 -4.20 27.10 -10.66
CA ARG A 829 -3.97 26.05 -9.66
C ARG A 829 -2.58 26.14 -9.00
N ILE A 830 -2.15 27.37 -8.70
CA ILE A 830 -0.92 27.71 -7.99
C ILE A 830 -1.29 28.19 -6.58
N PHE A 831 -0.67 27.61 -5.55
CA PHE A 831 -0.97 27.87 -4.15
C PHE A 831 0.33 28.06 -3.36
N GLU A 832 0.53 29.22 -2.78
CA GLU A 832 1.66 29.52 -1.90
C GLU A 832 1.16 29.76 -0.49
N SER A 833 1.78 29.10 0.49
CA SER A 833 1.44 29.27 1.91
C SER A 833 1.66 30.71 2.41
N ASP A 834 0.93 31.11 3.46
CA ASP A 834 1.12 32.40 4.14
C ASP A 834 2.52 32.57 4.77
N THR A 835 3.21 31.45 5.05
CA THR A 835 4.60 31.44 5.51
C THR A 835 5.63 31.63 4.40
N GLY A 836 5.22 31.52 3.12
CA GLY A 836 6.10 31.50 1.97
C GLY A 836 7.03 30.29 1.86
N GLU A 837 6.90 29.31 2.78
CA GLU A 837 7.74 28.11 2.79
C GLU A 837 7.31 27.03 1.79
N LEU A 838 6.02 27.03 1.40
CA LEU A 838 5.42 26.01 0.54
C LEU A 838 4.85 26.64 -0.72
N LEU A 839 5.17 26.06 -1.89
CA LEU A 839 4.55 26.42 -3.16
C LEU A 839 4.13 25.15 -3.89
N MET A 840 2.85 25.01 -4.18
CA MET A 840 2.31 23.97 -5.03
C MET A 840 1.88 24.54 -6.37
N ASP A 841 2.40 24.00 -7.46
CA ASP A 841 1.95 24.25 -8.84
C ASP A 841 1.42 22.95 -9.43
N CYS A 842 0.08 22.78 -9.40
CA CYS A 842 -0.57 21.57 -9.89
C CYS A 842 -0.36 21.35 -11.39
N GLY A 843 -0.26 22.44 -12.17
CA GLY A 843 -0.06 22.39 -13.61
C GLY A 843 1.31 21.83 -13.98
N ARG A 844 2.34 22.19 -13.24
CA ARG A 844 3.71 21.71 -13.40
C ARG A 844 4.02 20.43 -12.65
N LYS A 845 3.07 19.87 -11.87
CA LYS A 845 3.31 18.76 -10.95
C LYS A 845 4.45 19.05 -9.97
N GLN A 846 4.48 20.28 -9.47
CA GLN A 846 5.59 20.80 -8.68
C GLN A 846 5.14 21.12 -7.25
N LEU A 847 5.94 20.69 -6.29
CA LEU A 847 5.86 21.10 -4.90
C LEU A 847 7.24 21.56 -4.43
N LEU A 848 7.36 22.81 -4.03
CA LEU A 848 8.58 23.39 -3.49
C LEU A 848 8.44 23.59 -1.99
N VAL A 849 9.46 23.20 -1.24
CA VAL A 849 9.58 23.39 0.20
C VAL A 849 10.89 24.13 0.49
N THR A 850 10.77 25.28 1.14
CA THR A 850 11.91 26.16 1.45
C THR A 850 11.92 26.49 2.94
N THR A 851 12.70 25.75 3.69
CA THR A 851 12.88 25.98 5.13
C THR A 851 14.36 26.15 5.49
N PRO A 852 14.71 26.68 6.66
CA PRO A 852 16.13 26.83 7.03
C PRO A 852 16.92 25.53 7.07
N ARG A 853 16.28 24.39 7.46
CA ARG A 853 16.95 23.09 7.68
C ARG A 853 16.71 22.06 6.59
N THR A 854 15.65 22.24 5.80
CA THR A 854 15.32 21.34 4.68
C THR A 854 14.79 22.15 3.50
N GLU A 855 15.40 21.94 2.34
CA GLU A 855 14.87 22.42 1.06
C GLU A 855 14.61 21.23 0.15
N ALA A 856 13.43 21.19 -0.47
CA ALA A 856 12.99 20.05 -1.27
C ALA A 856 12.12 20.48 -2.45
N ALA A 857 12.15 19.67 -3.51
CA ALA A 857 11.32 19.88 -4.68
C ALA A 857 10.85 18.54 -5.27
N ALA A 858 9.55 18.40 -5.52
CA ALA A 858 9.03 17.47 -6.51
C ALA A 858 9.01 18.17 -7.85
N VAL A 859 9.62 17.59 -8.88
CA VAL A 859 9.82 18.23 -10.19
C VAL A 859 9.57 17.26 -11.35
N ALA A 860 9.14 17.81 -12.47
CA ALA A 860 9.06 17.09 -13.73
C ALA A 860 10.46 16.90 -14.35
N SER A 861 10.57 16.00 -15.34
CA SER A 861 11.79 15.76 -16.08
C SER A 861 12.30 17.01 -16.77
N GLY A 862 13.60 17.32 -16.59
CA GLY A 862 14.28 18.44 -17.23
C GLY A 862 13.98 19.81 -16.62
N GLU A 863 13.04 19.91 -15.69
CA GLU A 863 12.66 21.16 -15.06
C GLU A 863 13.76 21.63 -14.08
N ARG A 864 14.13 22.91 -14.19
CA ARG A 864 15.10 23.55 -13.29
C ARG A 864 14.38 24.43 -12.29
N VAL A 865 14.69 24.25 -11.02
CA VAL A 865 14.15 25.06 -9.93
C VAL A 865 15.27 25.66 -9.09
N ALA A 866 14.96 26.78 -8.43
CA ALA A 866 15.81 27.42 -7.45
C ALA A 866 15.02 27.64 -6.17
N LEU A 867 15.67 27.36 -5.04
CA LEU A 867 15.20 27.58 -3.68
C LEU A 867 16.13 28.60 -3.01
N LYS A 868 16.04 28.77 -1.72
CA LYS A 868 16.80 29.83 -1.03
C LYS A 868 18.29 29.44 -0.89
N THR A 869 18.60 28.30 -0.37
CA THR A 869 19.97 27.76 -0.20
C THR A 869 20.37 26.93 -1.43
N VAL A 870 19.51 26.07 -1.90
CA VAL A 870 19.69 25.32 -3.16
C VAL A 870 19.41 26.27 -4.33
N SER A 871 20.49 26.85 -4.89
CA SER A 871 20.39 27.88 -5.95
C SER A 871 20.03 27.31 -7.33
N ALA A 872 20.26 26.03 -7.55
CA ALA A 872 19.82 25.31 -8.74
C ALA A 872 19.64 23.83 -8.45
N LEU A 873 18.59 23.26 -9.01
CA LEU A 873 18.25 21.84 -8.91
C LEU A 873 17.54 21.42 -10.20
N GLN A 874 17.97 20.29 -10.77
CA GLN A 874 17.39 19.72 -11.98
C GLN A 874 17.53 18.20 -11.98
N SER A 875 16.56 17.48 -12.57
CA SER A 875 16.60 16.03 -12.78
C SER A 875 16.22 15.65 -14.20
N SER A 876 16.87 14.63 -14.73
CA SER A 876 16.55 14.08 -16.06
C SER A 876 15.26 13.25 -16.09
N VAL A 877 14.70 12.89 -14.94
CA VAL A 877 13.46 12.13 -14.79
C VAL A 877 12.60 12.78 -13.73
N PRO A 878 11.26 12.57 -13.75
CA PRO A 878 10.40 13.04 -12.66
C PRO A 878 10.87 12.49 -11.32
N SER A 879 10.97 13.36 -10.31
CA SER A 879 11.62 13.02 -9.05
C SER A 879 11.23 13.91 -7.88
N CYS A 880 11.52 13.45 -6.67
CA CYS A 880 11.63 14.29 -5.49
C CYS A 880 13.10 14.37 -5.05
N ILE A 881 13.59 15.58 -4.88
CA ILE A 881 14.96 15.87 -4.43
C ILE A 881 14.89 16.75 -3.20
N ALA A 882 15.66 16.41 -2.17
CA ALA A 882 15.70 17.17 -0.93
C ALA A 882 17.09 17.20 -0.34
N LEU A 883 17.50 18.35 0.17
CA LEU A 883 18.69 18.52 1.00
C LEU A 883 18.22 18.87 2.42
N SER A 884 18.59 18.05 3.40
CA SER A 884 18.17 18.19 4.79
C SER A 884 19.36 18.09 5.74
N SER A 885 19.51 19.05 6.64
CA SER A 885 20.52 18.96 7.70
C SER A 885 20.14 17.88 8.70
N VAL A 886 21.13 17.15 9.25
CA VAL A 886 20.90 16.14 10.27
C VAL A 886 21.57 16.48 11.60
N ASP A 887 22.24 17.62 11.67
CA ASP A 887 22.86 18.20 12.87
C ASP A 887 22.03 19.34 13.52
N ASN A 888 20.77 19.47 13.15
CA ASN A 888 19.79 20.48 13.59
C ASN A 888 20.16 21.94 13.29
N ARG A 889 21.20 22.21 12.51
CA ARG A 889 21.59 23.55 12.09
C ARG A 889 20.90 23.93 10.76
N PRO A 890 20.73 25.22 10.46
CA PRO A 890 20.35 25.64 9.13
C PRO A 890 21.29 25.09 8.06
N LEU A 891 20.81 24.84 6.86
CA LEU A 891 21.61 24.31 5.74
C LEU A 891 22.87 25.15 5.49
N SER A 892 22.77 26.48 5.59
CA SER A 892 23.89 27.40 5.39
C SER A 892 25.05 27.24 6.39
N SER A 893 24.80 26.62 7.56
CA SER A 893 25.79 26.44 8.64
C SER A 893 25.96 24.97 9.05
N SER A 894 25.18 24.05 8.48
CA SER A 894 25.26 22.64 8.77
C SER A 894 26.62 22.04 8.39
N SER A 895 27.06 21.03 9.09
CA SER A 895 28.26 20.25 8.79
C SER A 895 27.95 18.84 8.31
N ARG A 896 26.66 18.42 8.40
CA ARG A 896 26.21 17.09 7.98
C ARG A 896 24.79 17.13 7.45
N MET A 897 24.63 16.73 6.22
CA MET A 897 23.34 16.76 5.51
C MET A 897 23.07 15.44 4.82
N VAL A 898 21.79 15.12 4.68
CA VAL A 898 21.33 14.03 3.82
C VAL A 898 20.68 14.62 2.58
N LEU A 899 21.15 14.18 1.42
CA LEU A 899 20.54 14.46 0.14
C LEU A 899 19.70 13.24 -0.24
N VAL A 900 18.42 13.47 -0.53
CA VAL A 900 17.46 12.46 -0.98
C VAL A 900 17.23 12.67 -2.47
N TYR A 901 17.28 11.57 -3.24
CA TYR A 901 16.93 11.55 -4.66
C TYR A 901 16.02 10.36 -4.94
N GLN A 902 14.73 10.62 -5.08
CA GLN A 902 13.69 9.62 -5.32
C GLN A 902 13.17 9.75 -6.75
N THR A 903 13.12 8.63 -7.46
CA THR A 903 12.57 8.56 -8.82
C THR A 903 11.35 7.63 -8.82
N GLU A 904 11.35 6.58 -9.62
CA GLU A 904 10.30 5.57 -9.68
C GLU A 904 10.88 4.20 -9.32
N GLU A 905 10.07 3.32 -8.73
CA GLU A 905 10.48 1.94 -8.41
C GLU A 905 9.50 0.92 -8.95
N ALA A 906 9.98 -0.27 -9.27
CA ALA A 906 9.16 -1.37 -9.75
C ALA A 906 9.71 -2.73 -9.29
N ASN A 907 8.84 -3.73 -9.15
CA ASN A 907 9.30 -5.11 -9.05
C ASN A 907 9.84 -5.59 -10.41
N SER A 908 10.90 -6.36 -10.40
CA SER A 908 11.39 -7.01 -11.61
C SER A 908 10.34 -7.98 -12.16
N GLY A 909 10.12 -7.97 -13.47
CA GLY A 909 9.08 -8.78 -14.11
C GLY A 909 7.65 -8.31 -13.84
N MET A 910 7.43 -7.13 -13.26
CA MET A 910 6.10 -6.54 -13.16
C MET A 910 5.59 -6.20 -14.56
N VAL A 911 4.29 -6.47 -14.79
CA VAL A 911 3.61 -6.20 -16.06
C VAL A 911 2.38 -5.34 -15.79
N LEU A 912 2.37 -4.16 -16.38
CA LEU A 912 1.23 -3.24 -16.39
C LEU A 912 0.59 -3.19 -17.77
N GLY A 913 -0.69 -2.83 -17.86
CA GLY A 913 -1.37 -2.48 -19.10
C GLY A 913 -0.73 -1.26 -19.78
N GLY A 914 -1.08 -1.01 -21.03
CA GLY A 914 -0.58 0.13 -21.80
C GLY A 914 -0.94 1.49 -21.21
N ASP A 915 -1.99 1.53 -20.39
CA ASP A 915 -2.42 2.66 -19.56
C ASP A 915 -1.51 2.89 -18.33
N ARG A 916 -0.57 1.98 -18.04
CA ARG A 916 0.23 1.92 -16.81
C ARG A 916 -0.59 1.87 -15.51
N ALA A 917 -1.90 1.67 -15.61
CA ALA A 917 -2.83 1.61 -14.49
C ALA A 917 -3.14 0.17 -14.08
N THR A 918 -3.41 -0.70 -15.04
CA THR A 918 -3.89 -2.07 -14.81
C THR A 918 -2.75 -3.04 -14.54
N LEU A 919 -2.78 -3.71 -13.39
CA LEU A 919 -1.79 -4.73 -13.03
C LEU A 919 -2.12 -6.07 -13.71
N HIS A 920 -1.20 -6.60 -14.50
CA HIS A 920 -1.29 -7.95 -15.06
C HIS A 920 -0.43 -8.95 -14.28
N ALA A 921 0.80 -8.55 -13.91
CA ALA A 921 1.66 -9.35 -13.04
C ALA A 921 2.42 -8.45 -12.06
N LEU A 922 2.44 -8.83 -10.78
CA LEU A 922 3.11 -8.02 -9.75
C LEU A 922 4.64 -8.07 -9.83
N GLY A 923 5.18 -9.10 -10.47
CA GLY A 923 6.63 -9.32 -10.50
C GLY A 923 7.18 -9.83 -9.18
N ALA A 924 8.50 -9.80 -9.07
CA ALA A 924 9.27 -10.31 -7.93
C ALA A 924 10.47 -9.40 -7.64
N ARG A 925 11.31 -9.78 -6.69
CA ARG A 925 12.64 -9.15 -6.51
C ARG A 925 13.56 -9.49 -7.68
N PRO A 926 14.59 -8.68 -7.95
CA PRO A 926 14.95 -7.45 -7.26
C PRO A 926 13.97 -6.29 -7.51
N ILE A 927 13.91 -5.34 -6.57
CA ILE A 927 13.24 -4.07 -6.79
C ILE A 927 14.13 -3.23 -7.71
N LEU A 928 13.53 -2.70 -8.77
CA LEU A 928 14.20 -1.85 -9.74
C LEU A 928 14.00 -0.38 -9.38
N CYS A 929 15.05 0.40 -9.60
CA CYS A 929 15.05 1.87 -9.53
C CYS A 929 15.05 2.43 -10.96
N ARG A 930 14.23 3.41 -11.25
CA ARG A 930 14.36 4.20 -12.47
C ARG A 930 15.60 5.07 -12.38
N ILE A 931 16.50 4.87 -13.35
CA ILE A 931 17.77 5.58 -13.38
C ILE A 931 17.55 7.04 -13.78
N GLY A 932 18.23 7.94 -13.10
CA GLY A 932 18.19 9.37 -13.38
C GLY A 932 19.51 10.06 -13.08
N LYS A 933 19.70 11.19 -13.74
CA LYS A 933 20.79 12.12 -13.49
C LYS A 933 20.26 13.40 -12.88
N MET A 934 20.77 13.79 -11.73
CA MET A 934 20.42 15.04 -11.09
C MET A 934 21.64 15.93 -10.92
N SER A 935 21.42 17.25 -10.99
CA SER A 935 22.41 18.28 -10.65
C SER A 935 21.86 19.19 -9.56
N LEU A 936 22.72 19.57 -8.62
CA LEU A 936 22.40 20.47 -7.53
C LEU A 936 23.53 21.46 -7.32
N SER A 937 23.17 22.72 -7.12
CA SER A 937 24.08 23.76 -6.62
C SER A 937 23.49 24.39 -5.37
N ALA A 938 24.28 24.54 -4.31
CA ALA A 938 23.82 25.09 -3.04
C ALA A 938 24.82 26.11 -2.47
N LYS A 939 24.28 27.16 -1.85
CA LYS A 939 25.08 28.18 -1.12
C LYS A 939 25.28 27.65 0.30
N LEU A 940 26.45 27.06 0.54
CA LEU A 940 26.86 26.53 1.84
C LEU A 940 28.06 27.29 2.39
N LYS A 941 28.33 27.09 3.68
CA LYS A 941 29.59 27.62 4.26
C LYS A 941 30.79 27.05 3.52
N PRO A 942 31.87 27.86 3.37
CA PRO A 942 33.14 27.33 2.85
C PRO A 942 33.69 26.23 3.74
N ALA A 943 33.83 25.02 3.18
CA ALA A 943 34.38 23.88 3.87
C ALA A 943 34.85 22.79 2.88
N ASN A 944 35.63 21.82 3.37
CA ASN A 944 35.97 20.64 2.60
C ASN A 944 34.82 19.63 2.69
N TRP A 945 34.04 19.52 1.65
CA TRP A 945 32.88 18.65 1.58
C TRP A 945 33.23 17.30 0.95
N ARG A 946 32.65 16.22 1.52
CA ARG A 946 32.66 14.89 0.92
C ARG A 946 31.24 14.40 0.77
N LEU A 947 30.97 13.74 -0.35
CA LEU A 947 29.68 13.18 -0.68
C LEU A 947 29.77 11.66 -0.75
N PHE A 948 28.87 10.95 -0.07
CA PHE A 948 28.82 9.49 -0.06
C PHE A 948 27.44 9.00 -0.50
N ALA A 949 27.40 8.04 -1.41
CA ALA A 949 26.22 7.23 -1.63
C ALA A 949 26.01 6.30 -0.43
N LEU A 950 24.78 6.25 0.10
CA LEU A 950 24.45 5.44 1.28
C LEU A 950 23.71 4.16 0.91
N GLY A 951 23.93 3.11 1.71
CA GLY A 951 23.01 1.99 1.82
C GLY A 951 21.67 2.42 2.44
N LEU A 952 20.64 1.59 2.32
CA LEU A 952 19.35 1.84 2.99
C LEU A 952 19.44 1.74 4.52
N ASP A 953 20.50 1.15 5.05
CA ASP A 953 20.87 1.10 6.46
C ASP A 953 21.67 2.32 6.94
N GLY A 954 22.01 3.25 6.03
CA GLY A 954 22.83 4.43 6.30
C GLY A 954 24.37 4.19 6.24
N SER A 955 24.82 3.00 5.84
CA SER A 955 26.23 2.74 5.61
C SER A 955 26.76 3.53 4.40
N ARG A 956 27.96 4.11 4.50
CA ARG A 956 28.65 4.74 3.36
C ARG A 956 29.16 3.65 2.44
N ARG A 957 28.79 3.71 1.16
CA ARG A 957 29.08 2.68 0.17
C ARG A 957 30.08 3.12 -0.88
N GLU A 958 30.00 4.36 -1.33
CA GLU A 958 30.82 4.91 -2.40
C GLU A 958 30.96 6.41 -2.19
N GLU A 959 32.18 6.93 -2.36
CA GLU A 959 32.44 8.37 -2.35
C GLU A 959 32.24 8.92 -3.77
N LEU A 960 31.56 10.07 -3.86
CA LEU A 960 31.24 10.74 -5.12
C LEU A 960 31.92 12.10 -5.21
N PRO A 961 32.25 12.56 -6.42
CA PRO A 961 32.86 13.85 -6.62
C PRO A 961 31.89 14.98 -6.23
N VAL A 962 32.42 16.01 -5.58
CA VAL A 962 31.75 17.24 -5.25
C VAL A 962 32.72 18.43 -5.42
N GLU A 963 32.24 19.51 -5.98
CA GLU A 963 33.01 20.75 -6.14
C GLU A 963 32.48 21.80 -5.18
N SER A 964 33.40 22.49 -4.50
CA SER A 964 33.07 23.63 -3.63
C SER A 964 33.99 24.81 -3.96
N ARG A 965 33.41 25.89 -4.47
CA ARG A 965 34.15 27.11 -4.80
C ARG A 965 33.36 28.35 -4.33
N ASN A 966 34.03 29.25 -3.62
CA ASN A 966 33.42 30.49 -3.13
C ASN A 966 32.07 30.34 -2.40
N GLY A 967 31.95 29.32 -1.58
CA GLY A 967 30.70 29.03 -0.82
C GLY A 967 29.55 28.47 -1.66
N ILE A 968 29.84 28.12 -2.93
CA ILE A 968 28.88 27.39 -3.77
C ILE A 968 29.38 25.94 -3.90
N LEU A 969 28.58 25.01 -3.39
CA LEU A 969 28.78 23.61 -3.62
C LEU A 969 28.00 23.20 -4.87
N SER A 970 28.63 22.43 -5.76
CA SER A 970 28.03 21.86 -6.96
C SER A 970 28.29 20.37 -7.03
N LEU A 971 27.28 19.61 -7.37
CA LEU A 971 27.38 18.16 -7.53
C LEU A 971 26.45 17.68 -8.66
N THR A 972 26.84 16.55 -9.22
CA THR A 972 26.04 15.80 -10.19
C THR A 972 26.06 14.34 -9.78
N ILE A 973 24.85 13.75 -9.70
CA ILE A 973 24.67 12.33 -9.39
C ILE A 973 23.97 11.68 -10.59
N ASP A 974 24.63 10.69 -11.16
CA ASP A 974 24.04 9.79 -12.15
C ASP A 974 23.89 8.40 -11.50
N THR A 975 22.65 8.03 -11.21
CA THR A 975 22.37 6.75 -10.52
C THR A 975 22.70 5.51 -11.37
N ALA A 976 22.91 5.69 -12.69
CA ALA A 976 23.36 4.61 -13.56
C ALA A 976 24.86 4.28 -13.38
N SER A 977 25.65 5.28 -12.97
CA SER A 977 27.12 5.17 -12.86
C SER A 977 27.62 4.70 -11.49
N LEU A 978 26.72 4.59 -10.49
CA LEU A 978 27.10 4.17 -9.14
C LEU A 978 27.59 2.73 -9.13
N LYS A 979 28.84 2.50 -8.74
CA LYS A 979 29.47 1.17 -8.62
C LYS A 979 28.74 0.30 -7.61
N SER A 980 28.24 0.94 -6.55
CA SER A 980 27.47 0.27 -5.49
C SER A 980 26.02 -0.04 -5.87
N GLY A 981 25.59 0.33 -7.09
CA GLY A 981 24.20 0.30 -7.56
C GLY A 981 23.40 1.53 -7.11
N PRO A 982 22.22 1.75 -7.70
CA PRO A 982 21.39 2.91 -7.38
C PRO A 982 21.00 2.96 -5.91
N THR A 983 20.84 4.18 -5.39
CA THR A 983 20.34 4.45 -4.04
C THR A 983 19.51 5.74 -4.06
N VAL A 984 18.72 5.93 -3.01
CA VAL A 984 17.90 7.13 -2.78
C VAL A 984 18.53 8.08 -1.77
N PHE A 985 19.59 7.68 -1.07
CA PHE A 985 20.21 8.45 0.00
C PHE A 985 21.68 8.75 -0.28
N PHE A 986 22.07 9.99 -0.01
CA PHE A 986 23.46 10.44 -0.06
C PHE A 986 23.77 11.29 1.16
N GLU A 987 24.96 11.15 1.71
CA GLU A 987 25.43 11.96 2.83
C GLU A 987 26.47 12.98 2.36
N LEU A 988 26.22 14.25 2.63
CA LEU A 988 27.15 15.34 2.46
C LEU A 988 27.71 15.73 3.84
N VAL A 989 29.00 15.62 4.02
CA VAL A 989 29.66 15.86 5.32
C VAL A 989 30.91 16.70 5.17
N GLU A 990 31.02 17.66 6.08
CA GLU A 990 32.25 18.46 6.24
C GLU A 990 33.36 17.60 6.84
N THR A 991 34.57 17.61 6.21
CA THR A 991 35.76 17.03 6.81
C THR A 991 36.54 18.12 7.51
N LYS A 992 36.89 17.89 8.79
CA LYS A 992 37.89 18.72 9.45
C LYS A 992 39.21 18.53 8.67
N GLY A 993 39.77 19.58 8.16
CA GLY A 993 41.11 19.52 7.58
C GLY A 993 42.06 18.85 8.57
N GLU A 994 42.74 17.79 8.20
CA GLU A 994 43.95 17.41 8.89
C GLU A 994 44.87 18.63 8.79
N ASN A 995 45.13 19.27 9.93
CA ASN A 995 46.18 20.26 9.98
C ASN A 995 47.46 19.57 9.50
N ARG A 996 47.86 19.86 8.25
CA ARG A 996 49.19 19.52 7.75
C ARG A 996 50.20 20.40 8.42
#